data_d2a12dfe215295e9130b78889153a9b4
#
_entry.id   d2a12dfe215295e9130b78889153a9b4
#
_cell.length_a   1.000
_cell.length_b   1.000
_cell.length_c   1.000
_cell.angle_alpha   90.00
_cell.angle_beta   90.00
_cell.angle_gamma   90.00
#
_symmetry.space_group_name_H-M   'P 1'
#
loop_
_entity.id
_entity.type
_entity.pdbx_description
1 polymer ?
#
loop_
_entity_poly.entity_id
_entity_poly.type
_entity_poly.pdbx_seq_one_letter_code
_entity_poly.pdbx_strand_id
1 'polypeptide(L)'
;ITVAACQSSRAAPESLGPSDYIKVITPLAEHSRVAVEIIKDLKRNHFRKVSIDDALSSKVFERLLSDIDASRLYFLASDIKEFEPYRNRLDDAFLRGDMKPPFRIFNRYQERLAQRLIFTIKHADSGLKDLNLEKDEFFETDREKAPWPSSQAELEGLWLKALKHEVINMRLEGTQMDEIARTLSKRYWNQLRRLRQNTSEDVFQISVNALTACYDPHTSYFSPRSSENFNINMSLSLEGIGAMLTADNEYTKVVHLVPGGPADKSGLIKPNDRILGVGQGSEGEIVDVVGWRLDDVVDLIRGPKNTMVRLKVIPASASDEHQTKVIRLVRSTVRLEDQAASKDIIDIKRKDRTYRIGVIHVPTFYLDIKAMQSYTNNYKSTTRDVKRILNELSMQKVDGVVVDLRDNGGGLLHEANTLTGLFIKGGPTVQIRSADGDTETLYDRDPSISYTGPLAVIISRMSASASEIFAGAIQDYGRGIIIGDNSFGKGTVQTLLSLSRGQIKVTTSKFYRISGESTQHRGIVPDLEYPDMYDRESIGESTLKDALPWDVIGAVPHFTYGDIASYKAQLRSSYKARMERDPDYVYMNEMNEYLKASREKTRVSLKLSTRIKEKKKAEDDRLAIENRLLKAKGLKPVTSVDDLDEDKDDAQQRTKPTKQDAELVESGNILVDFITLRGKKNGSGALRIGIQ
;
A
#
# COMPACT_ATOMS: atom_id res chain seq x y z
N ILE A 1 -6.55 -24.31 -55.18
CA ILE A 1 -7.35 -24.46 -53.94
C ILE A 1 -7.14 -23.19 -53.16
N THR A 2 -8.12 -22.32 -53.23
CA THR A 2 -8.11 -20.97 -52.64
C THR A 2 -8.46 -21.08 -51.14
N VAL A 3 -7.54 -20.72 -50.26
CA VAL A 3 -7.79 -20.62 -48.82
C VAL A 3 -8.54 -19.28 -48.58
N ALA A 4 -9.82 -19.40 -48.32
CA ALA A 4 -10.61 -18.25 -47.85
C ALA A 4 -10.28 -17.98 -46.38
N ALA A 5 -9.59 -16.87 -46.11
CA ALA A 5 -9.40 -16.36 -44.77
C ALA A 5 -10.75 -15.84 -44.25
N CYS A 6 -11.35 -16.54 -43.31
CA CYS A 6 -12.48 -16.05 -42.54
C CYS A 6 -12.00 -14.89 -41.63
N GLN A 7 -12.02 -13.69 -42.14
CA GLN A 7 -12.01 -12.49 -41.29
C GLN A 7 -13.41 -12.39 -40.66
N SER A 8 -13.51 -12.76 -39.38
CA SER A 8 -14.66 -12.39 -38.57
C SER A 8 -14.64 -10.88 -38.39
N SER A 9 -15.36 -10.17 -39.25
CA SER A 9 -15.64 -8.75 -39.09
C SER A 9 -16.43 -8.57 -37.79
N ARG A 10 -15.77 -8.13 -36.72
CA ARG A 10 -16.48 -7.56 -35.58
C ARG A 10 -17.27 -6.36 -36.07
N ALA A 11 -18.60 -6.47 -36.07
CA ALA A 11 -19.48 -5.36 -36.38
C ALA A 11 -19.12 -4.18 -35.46
N ALA A 12 -18.94 -3.02 -36.07
CA ALA A 12 -18.73 -1.77 -35.37
C ALA A 12 -19.92 -1.47 -34.45
N PRO A 13 -19.70 -0.84 -33.27
CA PRO A 13 -20.73 -0.61 -32.25
C PRO A 13 -21.72 0.51 -32.60
N GLU A 14 -21.98 0.79 -33.85
CA GLU A 14 -22.85 1.90 -34.30
C GLU A 14 -24.31 1.83 -33.84
N SER A 15 -24.74 0.71 -33.23
CA SER A 15 -26.11 0.51 -32.76
C SER A 15 -26.29 0.37 -31.25
N LEU A 16 -25.19 0.25 -30.45
CA LEU A 16 -25.30 -0.01 -29.03
C LEU A 16 -25.10 1.29 -28.23
N GLY A 17 -26.10 1.64 -27.41
CA GLY A 17 -26.02 2.78 -26.51
C GLY A 17 -25.35 2.43 -25.16
N PRO A 18 -25.03 3.44 -24.32
CA PRO A 18 -24.47 3.20 -22.99
C PRO A 18 -25.26 2.23 -22.12
N SER A 19 -26.61 2.25 -22.24
CA SER A 19 -27.55 1.36 -21.53
C SER A 19 -27.32 -0.12 -21.77
N ASP A 20 -26.73 -0.49 -22.91
CA ASP A 20 -26.47 -1.89 -23.24
C ASP A 20 -25.30 -2.49 -22.44
N TYR A 21 -24.47 -1.63 -21.89
CA TYR A 21 -23.25 -2.02 -21.15
C TYR A 21 -23.34 -1.81 -19.64
N ILE A 22 -24.41 -1.21 -19.15
CA ILE A 22 -24.61 -0.97 -17.73
C ILE A 22 -25.83 -1.71 -17.22
N LYS A 23 -25.83 -1.99 -15.91
CA LYS A 23 -26.97 -2.49 -15.17
C LYS A 23 -27.30 -1.49 -14.07
N VAL A 24 -28.57 -1.12 -13.95
CA VAL A 24 -29.01 -0.32 -12.81
C VAL A 24 -28.79 -1.14 -11.53
N ILE A 25 -27.97 -0.60 -10.64
CA ILE A 25 -27.64 -1.24 -9.36
C ILE A 25 -28.55 -0.65 -8.28
N THR A 26 -29.18 -1.53 -7.53
CA THR A 26 -30.08 -1.16 -6.42
C THR A 26 -29.57 -1.68 -5.09
N PRO A 27 -29.81 -0.97 -3.98
CA PRO A 27 -29.39 -1.45 -2.66
C PRO A 27 -30.15 -2.73 -2.28
N LEU A 28 -29.45 -3.64 -1.60
CA LEU A 28 -30.07 -4.83 -1.02
C LEU A 28 -30.71 -4.48 0.34
N ALA A 29 -31.71 -5.27 0.77
CA ALA A 29 -32.38 -5.06 2.06
C ALA A 29 -31.40 -5.13 3.28
N GLU A 30 -30.36 -5.96 3.17
CA GLU A 30 -29.31 -6.07 4.20
C GLU A 30 -28.46 -4.79 4.31
N HIS A 31 -28.22 -4.06 3.20
CA HIS A 31 -27.48 -2.80 3.22
C HIS A 31 -28.14 -1.74 4.11
N SER A 32 -29.48 -1.68 4.11
CA SER A 32 -30.22 -0.76 4.98
C SER A 32 -29.93 -1.04 6.46
N ARG A 33 -29.90 -2.30 6.85
CA ARG A 33 -29.58 -2.72 8.22
C ARG A 33 -28.15 -2.39 8.60
N VAL A 34 -27.21 -2.75 7.73
CA VAL A 34 -25.76 -2.52 7.95
C VAL A 34 -25.46 -1.03 8.06
N ALA A 35 -26.07 -0.17 7.23
CA ALA A 35 -25.90 1.27 7.32
C ALA A 35 -26.32 1.82 8.69
N VAL A 36 -27.44 1.36 9.23
CA VAL A 36 -27.91 1.75 10.58
C VAL A 36 -26.96 1.23 11.67
N GLU A 37 -26.44 0.01 11.53
CA GLU A 37 -25.46 -0.55 12.46
C GLU A 37 -24.17 0.28 12.46
N ILE A 38 -23.65 0.64 11.27
CA ILE A 38 -22.47 1.52 11.11
C ILE A 38 -22.70 2.84 11.85
N ILE A 39 -23.84 3.49 11.65
CA ILE A 39 -24.19 4.75 12.34
C ILE A 39 -24.18 4.58 13.87
N LYS A 40 -24.75 3.48 14.39
CA LYS A 40 -24.74 3.20 15.84
C LYS A 40 -23.32 3.03 16.36
N ASP A 41 -22.48 2.31 15.63
CA ASP A 41 -21.09 2.07 16.02
C ASP A 41 -20.26 3.33 15.96
N LEU A 42 -20.43 4.18 14.95
CA LEU A 42 -19.79 5.49 14.88
C LEU A 42 -20.17 6.37 16.06
N LYS A 43 -21.47 6.48 16.38
CA LYS A 43 -21.94 7.27 17.54
C LYS A 43 -21.38 6.76 18.87
N ARG A 44 -21.36 5.43 19.05
CA ARG A 44 -20.98 4.80 20.31
C ARG A 44 -19.47 4.73 20.50
N ASN A 45 -18.76 4.26 19.48
CA ASN A 45 -17.40 3.75 19.60
C ASN A 45 -16.33 4.68 19.01
N HIS A 46 -16.69 5.58 18.05
CA HIS A 46 -15.70 6.43 17.41
C HIS A 46 -15.11 7.44 18.39
N PHE A 47 -13.77 7.63 18.31
CA PHE A 47 -13.05 8.57 19.18
C PHE A 47 -13.56 10.01 19.03
N ARG A 48 -13.70 10.49 17.77
CA ARG A 48 -14.30 11.79 17.47
C ARG A 48 -15.81 11.67 17.51
N LYS A 49 -16.46 12.43 18.40
CA LYS A 49 -17.93 12.51 18.44
C LYS A 49 -18.39 13.58 17.45
N VAL A 50 -18.96 13.14 16.36
CA VAL A 50 -19.49 14.00 15.27
C VAL A 50 -21.01 13.97 15.33
N SER A 51 -21.63 15.15 15.26
CA SER A 51 -23.08 15.27 15.05
C SER A 51 -23.47 14.74 13.68
N ILE A 52 -24.53 13.96 13.62
CA ILE A 52 -25.08 13.49 12.34
C ILE A 52 -26.19 14.48 11.98
N ASP A 53 -25.84 15.45 11.15
CA ASP A 53 -26.61 16.62 10.76
C ASP A 53 -26.30 17.05 9.33
N ASP A 54 -26.96 18.11 8.87
CA ASP A 54 -26.79 18.68 7.52
C ASP A 54 -25.33 19.04 7.21
N ALA A 55 -24.53 19.42 8.20
CA ALA A 55 -23.13 19.75 8.00
C ALA A 55 -22.31 18.50 7.66
N LEU A 56 -22.52 17.39 8.38
CA LEU A 56 -21.94 16.11 8.05
C LEU A 56 -22.47 15.60 6.70
N SER A 57 -23.78 15.72 6.45
CA SER A 57 -24.42 15.33 5.19
C SER A 57 -23.74 16.02 4.01
N SER A 58 -23.53 17.34 4.09
CA SER A 58 -22.84 18.09 3.03
C SER A 58 -21.40 17.61 2.81
N LYS A 59 -20.65 17.29 3.87
CA LYS A 59 -19.30 16.73 3.76
C LYS A 59 -19.31 15.36 3.07
N VAL A 60 -20.23 14.48 3.46
CA VAL A 60 -20.39 13.15 2.85
C VAL A 60 -20.74 13.26 1.38
N PHE A 61 -21.59 14.22 1.02
CA PHE A 61 -21.95 14.48 -0.36
C PHE A 61 -20.73 14.87 -1.22
N GLU A 62 -19.94 15.85 -0.76
CA GLU A 62 -18.71 16.27 -1.44
C GLU A 62 -17.69 15.12 -1.49
N ARG A 63 -17.56 14.36 -0.40
CA ARG A 63 -16.65 13.23 -0.34
C ARG A 63 -17.06 12.14 -1.35
N LEU A 64 -18.33 11.78 -1.41
CA LEU A 64 -18.85 10.78 -2.35
C LEU A 64 -18.59 11.18 -3.81
N LEU A 65 -18.83 12.45 -4.15
CA LEU A 65 -18.54 12.96 -5.49
C LEU A 65 -17.05 12.92 -5.81
N SER A 66 -16.20 13.29 -4.85
CA SER A 66 -14.73 13.26 -5.00
C SER A 66 -14.22 11.82 -5.12
N ASP A 67 -14.75 10.87 -4.33
CA ASP A 67 -14.33 9.46 -4.39
C ASP A 67 -14.71 8.80 -5.73
N ILE A 68 -15.81 9.25 -6.35
CA ILE A 68 -16.31 8.70 -7.64
C ILE A 68 -15.68 9.43 -8.84
N ASP A 69 -15.53 10.74 -8.79
CA ASP A 69 -15.06 11.57 -9.91
C ASP A 69 -14.09 12.67 -9.45
N ALA A 70 -12.96 12.27 -8.83
CA ALA A 70 -11.94 13.21 -8.38
C ALA A 70 -11.39 14.11 -9.50
N SER A 71 -11.30 13.58 -10.72
CA SER A 71 -10.77 14.31 -11.88
C SER A 71 -11.82 15.21 -12.58
N ARG A 72 -13.06 15.15 -12.17
CA ARG A 72 -14.21 15.86 -12.79
C ARG A 72 -14.27 15.67 -14.31
N LEU A 73 -14.20 14.39 -14.70
CA LEU A 73 -14.21 13.95 -16.09
C LEU A 73 -15.46 13.12 -16.46
N TYR A 74 -16.42 12.99 -15.56
CA TYR A 74 -17.62 12.20 -15.77
C TYR A 74 -18.89 13.03 -15.59
N PHE A 75 -19.11 13.61 -14.42
CA PHE A 75 -20.32 14.38 -14.17
C PHE A 75 -20.36 15.73 -14.89
N LEU A 76 -21.57 16.11 -15.30
CA LEU A 76 -21.91 17.46 -15.74
C LEU A 76 -22.38 18.30 -14.53
N ALA A 77 -22.28 19.62 -14.66
CA ALA A 77 -22.88 20.55 -13.69
C ALA A 77 -24.38 20.31 -13.51
N SER A 78 -25.08 19.89 -14.55
CA SER A 78 -26.50 19.50 -14.48
C SER A 78 -26.74 18.24 -13.64
N ASP A 79 -25.83 17.26 -13.67
CA ASP A 79 -25.93 16.06 -12.82
C ASP A 79 -25.75 16.45 -11.35
N ILE A 80 -24.77 17.33 -11.04
CA ILE A 80 -24.55 17.83 -9.69
C ILE A 80 -25.78 18.61 -9.19
N LYS A 81 -26.37 19.45 -10.03
CA LYS A 81 -27.62 20.16 -9.71
C LYS A 81 -28.78 19.20 -9.43
N GLU A 82 -28.88 18.09 -10.17
CA GLU A 82 -29.88 17.02 -9.90
C GLU A 82 -29.66 16.38 -8.53
N PHE A 83 -28.41 16.23 -8.09
CA PHE A 83 -28.05 15.60 -6.81
C PHE A 83 -28.11 16.59 -5.63
N GLU A 84 -28.13 17.89 -5.87
CA GLU A 84 -28.11 18.93 -4.82
C GLU A 84 -29.16 18.75 -3.72
N PRO A 85 -30.39 18.24 -3.98
CA PRO A 85 -31.37 17.91 -2.94
C PRO A 85 -30.90 16.87 -1.91
N TYR A 86 -29.86 16.06 -2.24
CA TYR A 86 -29.29 15.07 -1.31
C TYR A 86 -28.26 15.67 -0.39
N ARG A 87 -27.69 16.84 -0.69
CA ARG A 87 -26.61 17.49 0.09
C ARG A 87 -26.90 17.53 1.58
N ASN A 88 -28.10 17.91 1.97
CA ASN A 88 -28.53 18.06 3.35
C ASN A 88 -29.51 16.96 3.78
N ARG A 89 -29.46 15.76 3.17
CA ARG A 89 -30.35 14.65 3.46
C ARG A 89 -29.67 13.29 3.52
N LEU A 90 -28.37 13.22 3.28
CA LEU A 90 -27.64 11.95 3.36
C LEU A 90 -27.53 11.46 4.79
N ASP A 91 -27.39 12.35 5.78
CA ASP A 91 -27.43 12.03 7.20
C ASP A 91 -28.72 11.31 7.58
N ASP A 92 -29.88 11.88 7.22
CA ASP A 92 -31.20 11.31 7.39
C ASP A 92 -31.37 9.97 6.65
N ALA A 93 -30.83 9.88 5.44
CA ALA A 93 -30.86 8.65 4.64
C ALA A 93 -30.07 7.53 5.34
N PHE A 94 -28.86 7.78 5.78
CA PHE A 94 -28.06 6.80 6.51
C PHE A 94 -28.70 6.41 7.87
N LEU A 95 -29.26 7.38 8.60
CA LEU A 95 -29.98 7.10 9.86
C LEU A 95 -31.16 6.15 9.68
N ARG A 96 -31.88 6.24 8.54
CA ARG A 96 -33.02 5.39 8.20
C ARG A 96 -32.62 4.13 7.42
N GLY A 97 -31.36 4.01 7.01
CA GLY A 97 -30.89 2.94 6.13
C GLY A 97 -31.38 3.10 4.68
N ASP A 98 -31.77 4.30 4.25
CA ASP A 98 -32.15 4.56 2.87
C ASP A 98 -30.88 4.79 2.00
N MET A 99 -30.47 3.73 1.32
CA MET A 99 -29.30 3.76 0.46
C MET A 99 -29.59 4.19 -0.99
N LYS A 100 -30.83 4.57 -1.31
CA LYS A 100 -31.20 4.98 -2.68
C LYS A 100 -30.46 6.22 -3.18
N PRO A 101 -30.26 7.31 -2.39
CA PRO A 101 -29.57 8.50 -2.86
C PRO A 101 -28.14 8.24 -3.36
N PRO A 102 -27.23 7.62 -2.60
CA PRO A 102 -25.88 7.35 -3.08
C PRO A 102 -25.85 6.38 -4.26
N PHE A 103 -26.76 5.39 -4.32
CA PHE A 103 -26.89 4.48 -5.45
C PHE A 103 -27.34 5.20 -6.73
N ARG A 104 -28.20 6.22 -6.62
CA ARG A 104 -28.60 7.05 -7.78
C ARG A 104 -27.42 7.85 -8.32
N ILE A 105 -26.60 8.43 -7.46
CA ILE A 105 -25.37 9.13 -7.86
C ILE A 105 -24.42 8.16 -8.59
N PHE A 106 -24.19 6.97 -8.04
CA PHE A 106 -23.33 5.97 -8.65
C PHE A 106 -23.86 5.45 -10.00
N ASN A 107 -25.17 5.22 -10.14
CA ASN A 107 -25.76 4.81 -11.41
C ASN A 107 -25.56 5.88 -12.50
N ARG A 108 -25.70 7.17 -12.17
CA ARG A 108 -25.39 8.26 -13.10
C ARG A 108 -23.90 8.27 -13.48
N TYR A 109 -23.01 8.00 -12.52
CA TYR A 109 -21.58 7.84 -12.81
C TYR A 109 -21.33 6.72 -13.83
N GLN A 110 -21.96 5.56 -13.65
CA GLN A 110 -21.82 4.45 -14.61
C GLN A 110 -22.29 4.84 -16.02
N GLU A 111 -23.39 5.58 -16.12
CA GLU A 111 -23.87 6.10 -17.41
C GLU A 111 -22.82 7.00 -18.07
N ARG A 112 -22.28 7.96 -17.34
CA ARG A 112 -21.25 8.87 -17.82
C ARG A 112 -19.94 8.16 -18.18
N LEU A 113 -19.53 7.20 -17.36
CA LEU A 113 -18.35 6.38 -17.63
C LEU A 113 -18.54 5.55 -18.92
N ALA A 114 -19.71 4.92 -19.11
CA ALA A 114 -20.02 4.20 -20.34
C ALA A 114 -19.97 5.14 -21.57
N GLN A 115 -20.54 6.35 -21.47
CA GLN A 115 -20.49 7.37 -22.54
C GLN A 115 -19.03 7.70 -22.89
N ARG A 116 -18.18 7.96 -21.89
CA ARG A 116 -16.75 8.24 -22.12
C ARG A 116 -16.03 7.07 -22.78
N LEU A 117 -16.26 5.85 -22.31
CA LEU A 117 -15.61 4.66 -22.86
C LEU A 117 -16.01 4.45 -24.32
N ILE A 118 -17.30 4.57 -24.65
CA ILE A 118 -17.80 4.47 -26.04
C ILE A 118 -17.19 5.57 -26.90
N PHE A 119 -17.16 6.82 -26.41
CA PHE A 119 -16.51 7.94 -27.08
C PHE A 119 -15.05 7.63 -27.41
N THR A 120 -14.29 7.15 -26.45
CA THR A 120 -12.87 6.84 -26.62
C THR A 120 -12.64 5.64 -27.56
N ILE A 121 -13.47 4.59 -27.44
CA ILE A 121 -13.44 3.42 -28.35
C ILE A 121 -13.68 3.88 -29.80
N LYS A 122 -14.66 4.73 -30.04
CA LYS A 122 -14.95 5.24 -31.37
C LYS A 122 -13.75 5.95 -32.02
N HIS A 123 -13.06 6.80 -31.26
CA HIS A 123 -11.82 7.45 -31.70
C HIS A 123 -10.68 6.45 -31.94
N ALA A 124 -10.51 5.47 -31.05
CA ALA A 124 -9.50 4.44 -31.20
C ALA A 124 -9.76 3.54 -32.44
N ASP A 125 -10.99 3.09 -32.62
CA ASP A 125 -11.38 2.23 -33.75
C ASP A 125 -11.29 2.97 -35.10
N SER A 126 -11.42 4.31 -35.13
CA SER A 126 -11.16 5.14 -36.32
C SER A 126 -9.66 5.31 -36.62
N GLY A 127 -8.79 4.71 -35.82
CA GLY A 127 -7.33 4.83 -35.93
C GLY A 127 -6.78 6.16 -35.46
N LEU A 128 -7.51 6.89 -34.59
CA LEU A 128 -7.11 8.17 -34.00
C LEU A 128 -6.78 9.26 -35.03
N LYS A 129 -7.34 9.15 -36.27
CA LYS A 129 -7.02 10.01 -37.42
C LYS A 129 -7.44 11.47 -37.22
N ASP A 130 -8.40 11.71 -36.38
CA ASP A 130 -8.98 13.01 -36.05
C ASP A 130 -8.20 13.75 -34.95
N LEU A 131 -7.17 13.10 -34.33
CA LEU A 131 -6.36 13.72 -33.30
C LEU A 131 -5.23 14.58 -33.90
N ASN A 132 -5.40 15.90 -33.82
CA ASN A 132 -4.28 16.80 -34.09
C ASN A 132 -3.37 16.91 -32.86
N LEU A 133 -2.21 16.22 -32.92
CA LEU A 133 -1.20 16.20 -31.84
C LEU A 133 -0.21 17.36 -31.93
N GLU A 134 -0.31 18.24 -32.91
CA GLU A 134 0.54 19.45 -33.03
C GLU A 134 -0.20 20.75 -32.69
N LYS A 135 -1.48 20.66 -32.28
CA LYS A 135 -2.22 21.81 -31.80
C LYS A 135 -1.69 22.30 -30.46
N ASP A 136 -1.50 23.61 -30.32
CA ASP A 136 -1.05 24.23 -29.08
C ASP A 136 -2.21 24.27 -28.06
N GLU A 137 -2.33 23.19 -27.32
CA GLU A 137 -3.34 22.98 -26.28
C GLU A 137 -2.69 22.44 -25.02
N PHE A 138 -3.38 22.60 -23.91
CA PHE A 138 -2.91 22.09 -22.61
C PHE A 138 -3.99 21.25 -21.93
N PHE A 139 -3.52 20.32 -21.11
CA PHE A 139 -4.36 19.53 -20.21
C PHE A 139 -3.90 19.71 -18.78
N GLU A 140 -4.84 20.00 -17.89
CA GLU A 140 -4.60 20.05 -16.43
C GLU A 140 -4.80 18.65 -15.87
N THR A 141 -3.76 18.07 -15.28
CA THR A 141 -3.77 16.70 -14.72
C THR A 141 -4.34 16.66 -13.31
N ASP A 142 -4.13 17.72 -12.51
CA ASP A 142 -4.82 17.91 -11.23
C ASP A 142 -6.10 18.72 -11.44
N ARG A 143 -7.23 18.02 -11.38
CA ARG A 143 -8.54 18.60 -11.64
C ARG A 143 -9.49 18.52 -10.45
N GLU A 144 -9.02 18.14 -9.27
CA GLU A 144 -9.87 17.97 -8.08
C GLU A 144 -10.73 19.22 -7.79
N LYS A 145 -10.17 20.41 -8.03
CA LYS A 145 -10.84 21.70 -7.81
C LYS A 145 -11.37 22.38 -9.08
N ALA A 146 -11.28 21.72 -10.25
CA ALA A 146 -11.78 22.29 -11.50
C ALA A 146 -13.31 22.44 -11.46
N PRO A 147 -13.94 23.36 -12.20
CA PRO A 147 -15.40 23.41 -12.31
C PRO A 147 -15.93 22.15 -13.02
N TRP A 148 -17.16 21.76 -12.67
CA TRP A 148 -17.88 20.71 -13.40
C TRP A 148 -18.21 21.20 -14.81
N PRO A 149 -18.02 20.38 -15.87
CA PRO A 149 -18.38 20.75 -17.23
C PRO A 149 -19.85 21.15 -17.34
N SER A 150 -20.09 22.28 -17.99
CA SER A 150 -21.43 22.86 -18.13
C SER A 150 -22.29 22.18 -19.20
N SER A 151 -21.65 21.51 -20.15
CA SER A 151 -22.32 20.88 -21.29
C SER A 151 -21.64 19.60 -21.74
N GLN A 152 -22.37 18.75 -22.46
CA GLN A 152 -21.84 17.53 -23.07
C GLN A 152 -20.64 17.83 -23.99
N ALA A 153 -20.73 18.91 -24.81
CA ALA A 153 -19.65 19.31 -25.70
C ALA A 153 -18.36 19.71 -24.95
N GLU A 154 -18.49 20.38 -23.81
CA GLU A 154 -17.34 20.71 -22.95
C GLU A 154 -16.71 19.43 -22.35
N LEU A 155 -17.56 18.51 -21.88
CA LEU A 155 -17.12 17.22 -21.32
C LEU A 155 -16.41 16.37 -22.37
N GLU A 156 -16.94 16.27 -23.59
CA GLU A 156 -16.30 15.57 -24.71
C GLU A 156 -14.98 16.22 -25.12
N GLY A 157 -14.91 17.56 -25.08
CA GLY A 157 -13.66 18.29 -25.26
C GLY A 157 -12.58 17.92 -24.23
N LEU A 158 -12.98 17.72 -22.96
CA LEU A 158 -12.09 17.23 -21.91
C LEU A 158 -11.67 15.77 -22.14
N TRP A 159 -12.58 14.90 -22.56
CA TRP A 159 -12.26 13.51 -22.91
C TRP A 159 -11.26 13.44 -24.07
N LEU A 160 -11.46 14.29 -25.09
CA LEU A 160 -10.53 14.38 -26.22
C LEU A 160 -9.13 14.82 -25.77
N LYS A 161 -9.04 15.80 -24.85
CA LYS A 161 -7.74 16.23 -24.28
C LYS A 161 -7.10 15.11 -23.46
N ALA A 162 -7.86 14.40 -22.64
CA ALA A 162 -7.37 13.26 -21.89
C ALA A 162 -6.86 12.13 -22.81
N LEU A 163 -7.60 11.84 -23.88
CA LEU A 163 -7.19 10.87 -24.90
C LEU A 163 -5.90 11.31 -25.62
N LYS A 164 -5.80 12.58 -26.02
CA LYS A 164 -4.58 13.14 -26.62
C LYS A 164 -3.38 12.98 -25.67
N HIS A 165 -3.57 13.28 -24.39
CA HIS A 165 -2.52 13.11 -23.38
C HIS A 165 -2.04 11.66 -23.32
N GLU A 166 -2.95 10.69 -23.28
CA GLU A 166 -2.63 9.27 -23.26
C GLU A 166 -1.90 8.82 -24.54
N VAL A 167 -2.40 9.23 -25.71
CA VAL A 167 -1.77 8.94 -27.00
C VAL A 167 -0.35 9.54 -27.08
N ILE A 168 -0.16 10.78 -26.63
CA ILE A 168 1.16 11.44 -26.60
C ILE A 168 2.10 10.66 -25.70
N ASN A 169 1.68 10.22 -24.51
CA ASN A 169 2.53 9.44 -23.62
C ASN A 169 3.00 8.13 -24.29
N MET A 170 2.10 7.39 -24.95
CA MET A 170 2.46 6.17 -25.69
C MET A 170 3.36 6.47 -26.90
N ARG A 171 3.17 7.60 -27.59
CA ARG A 171 4.08 8.08 -28.64
C ARG A 171 5.48 8.38 -28.12
N LEU A 172 5.58 8.98 -26.94
CA LEU A 172 6.84 9.25 -26.26
C LEU A 172 7.61 7.96 -25.84
N GLU A 173 6.88 6.85 -25.64
CA GLU A 173 7.45 5.51 -25.42
C GLU A 173 7.85 4.80 -26.73
N GLY A 174 7.69 5.47 -27.88
CA GLY A 174 8.06 4.94 -29.20
C GLY A 174 6.97 4.15 -29.92
N THR A 175 5.80 3.92 -29.26
CA THR A 175 4.70 3.12 -29.86
C THR A 175 4.13 3.80 -31.09
N GLN A 176 3.83 3.03 -32.15
CA GLN A 176 3.26 3.56 -33.40
C GLN A 176 1.77 3.79 -33.29
N MET A 177 1.21 4.75 -34.04
CA MET A 177 -0.22 5.15 -33.95
C MET A 177 -1.19 3.98 -34.13
N ASP A 178 -0.95 3.09 -35.09
CA ASP A 178 -1.81 1.93 -35.31
C ASP A 178 -1.81 0.93 -34.14
N GLU A 179 -0.69 0.80 -33.48
CA GLU A 179 -0.55 -0.04 -32.28
C GLU A 179 -1.23 0.64 -31.07
N ILE A 180 -1.05 1.95 -30.91
CA ILE A 180 -1.74 2.75 -29.89
C ILE A 180 -3.26 2.60 -30.05
N ALA A 181 -3.78 2.80 -31.26
CA ALA A 181 -5.19 2.69 -31.55
C ALA A 181 -5.74 1.31 -31.16
N ARG A 182 -5.06 0.22 -31.57
CA ARG A 182 -5.45 -1.16 -31.21
C ARG A 182 -5.39 -1.40 -29.70
N THR A 183 -4.34 -0.94 -29.04
CA THR A 183 -4.15 -1.11 -27.60
C THR A 183 -5.22 -0.37 -26.82
N LEU A 184 -5.51 0.89 -27.16
CA LEU A 184 -6.54 1.69 -26.51
C LEU A 184 -7.93 1.11 -26.76
N SER A 185 -8.25 0.72 -28.00
CA SER A 185 -9.52 0.07 -28.30
C SER A 185 -9.71 -1.16 -27.42
N LYS A 186 -8.73 -2.10 -27.39
CA LYS A 186 -8.82 -3.30 -26.57
C LYS A 186 -8.96 -2.98 -25.07
N ARG A 187 -8.19 -2.00 -24.56
CA ARG A 187 -8.23 -1.57 -23.15
C ARG A 187 -9.60 -1.02 -22.77
N TYR A 188 -10.15 -0.11 -23.55
CA TYR A 188 -11.42 0.53 -23.26
C TYR A 188 -12.62 -0.40 -23.50
N TRP A 189 -12.56 -1.31 -24.47
CA TRP A 189 -13.54 -2.39 -24.63
C TRP A 189 -13.57 -3.31 -23.39
N ASN A 190 -12.43 -3.66 -22.85
CA ASN A 190 -12.37 -4.46 -21.63
C ASN A 190 -12.93 -3.71 -20.42
N GLN A 191 -12.66 -2.41 -20.29
CA GLN A 191 -13.24 -1.58 -19.23
C GLN A 191 -14.76 -1.50 -19.36
N LEU A 192 -15.27 -1.28 -20.57
CA LEU A 192 -16.72 -1.18 -20.84
C LEU A 192 -17.45 -2.49 -20.47
N ARG A 193 -16.88 -3.64 -20.84
CA ARG A 193 -17.44 -4.95 -20.47
C ARG A 193 -17.46 -5.17 -18.95
N ARG A 194 -16.45 -4.68 -18.22
CA ARG A 194 -16.37 -4.80 -16.77
C ARG A 194 -17.40 -3.97 -16.02
N LEU A 195 -18.00 -2.94 -16.62
CA LEU A 195 -19.04 -2.15 -15.93
C LEU A 195 -20.24 -3.00 -15.47
N ARG A 196 -20.58 -4.05 -16.22
CA ARG A 196 -21.66 -4.98 -15.84
C ARG A 196 -21.33 -5.83 -14.59
N GLN A 197 -20.07 -5.88 -14.17
CA GLN A 197 -19.61 -6.68 -13.05
C GLN A 197 -19.68 -5.92 -11.71
N ASN A 198 -20.02 -4.62 -11.74
CA ASN A 198 -20.26 -3.86 -10.52
C ASN A 198 -21.45 -4.46 -9.75
N THR A 199 -21.26 -4.64 -8.45
CA THR A 199 -22.25 -5.24 -7.55
C THR A 199 -22.87 -4.20 -6.62
N SER A 200 -24.00 -4.55 -6.01
CA SER A 200 -24.60 -3.71 -4.98
C SER A 200 -23.68 -3.52 -3.77
N GLU A 201 -22.85 -4.51 -3.45
CA GLU A 201 -21.88 -4.43 -2.36
C GLU A 201 -20.77 -3.41 -2.66
N ASP A 202 -20.29 -3.34 -3.91
CA ASP A 202 -19.28 -2.35 -4.30
C ASP A 202 -19.82 -0.92 -4.09
N VAL A 203 -21.05 -0.66 -4.53
CA VAL A 203 -21.69 0.66 -4.39
C VAL A 203 -21.98 0.98 -2.92
N PHE A 204 -22.43 -0.01 -2.15
CA PHE A 204 -22.66 0.14 -0.72
C PHE A 204 -21.35 0.50 -0.01
N GLN A 205 -20.28 -0.24 -0.27
CA GLN A 205 -18.96 0.02 0.35
C GLN A 205 -18.44 1.42 0.03
N ILE A 206 -18.53 1.87 -1.22
CA ILE A 206 -18.15 3.25 -1.61
C ILE A 206 -18.99 4.27 -0.82
N SER A 207 -20.31 4.06 -0.76
CA SER A 207 -21.24 4.99 -0.13
C SER A 207 -21.01 5.15 1.36
N VAL A 208 -20.87 4.04 2.10
CA VAL A 208 -20.65 4.10 3.55
C VAL A 208 -19.23 4.51 3.89
N ASN A 209 -18.24 4.24 3.01
CA ASN A 209 -16.88 4.70 3.23
C ASN A 209 -16.72 6.20 2.98
N ALA A 210 -17.53 6.81 2.13
CA ALA A 210 -17.61 8.27 2.05
C ALA A 210 -18.09 8.89 3.37
N LEU A 211 -19.03 8.26 4.07
CA LEU A 211 -19.47 8.69 5.40
C LEU A 211 -18.39 8.49 6.46
N THR A 212 -17.81 7.27 6.55
CA THR A 212 -16.83 6.95 7.59
C THR A 212 -15.56 7.78 7.47
N ALA A 213 -15.12 8.09 6.24
CA ALA A 213 -13.97 8.94 5.96
C ALA A 213 -14.15 10.41 6.40
N CYS A 214 -15.40 10.86 6.62
CA CYS A 214 -15.69 12.17 7.20
C CYS A 214 -15.48 12.22 8.73
N TYR A 215 -15.33 11.07 9.38
CA TYR A 215 -14.96 10.96 10.80
C TYR A 215 -13.45 11.01 10.97
N ASP A 216 -12.74 10.14 10.24
CA ASP A 216 -11.28 10.12 10.14
C ASP A 216 -10.85 9.22 8.94
N PRO A 217 -9.62 9.33 8.44
CA PRO A 217 -9.17 8.58 7.26
C PRO A 217 -8.98 7.07 7.49
N HIS A 218 -9.06 6.58 8.72
CA HIS A 218 -8.78 5.19 9.10
C HIS A 218 -10.02 4.38 9.44
N THR A 219 -11.16 5.05 9.64
CA THR A 219 -12.45 4.39 9.87
C THR A 219 -13.05 3.97 8.52
N SER A 220 -13.38 2.69 8.39
CA SER A 220 -13.90 2.14 7.13
C SER A 220 -14.73 0.89 7.32
N TYR A 221 -15.74 0.72 6.48
CA TYR A 221 -16.47 -0.52 6.32
C TYR A 221 -15.69 -1.51 5.46
N PHE A 222 -15.60 -2.73 5.90
CA PHE A 222 -15.08 -3.87 5.16
C PHE A 222 -16.22 -4.82 4.81
N SER A 223 -16.45 -5.03 3.51
CA SER A 223 -17.30 -6.12 3.03
C SER A 223 -16.78 -7.47 3.56
N PRO A 224 -17.57 -8.55 3.53
CA PRO A 224 -17.11 -9.87 3.96
C PRO A 224 -15.76 -10.27 3.31
N ARG A 225 -15.61 -10.00 2.00
CA ARG A 225 -14.37 -10.24 1.25
C ARG A 225 -13.20 -9.38 1.75
N SER A 226 -13.43 -8.08 1.92
CA SER A 226 -12.40 -7.15 2.42
C SER A 226 -11.96 -7.52 3.84
N SER A 227 -12.89 -7.99 4.69
CA SER A 227 -12.61 -8.49 6.03
C SER A 227 -11.74 -9.75 6.00
N GLU A 228 -12.02 -10.70 5.11
CA GLU A 228 -11.20 -11.89 4.94
C GLU A 228 -9.78 -11.54 4.48
N ASN A 229 -9.64 -10.69 3.46
CA ASN A 229 -8.33 -10.26 2.98
C ASN A 229 -7.54 -9.53 4.07
N PHE A 230 -8.19 -8.68 4.86
CA PHE A 230 -7.55 -8.02 6.01
C PHE A 230 -7.04 -9.05 7.04
N ASN A 231 -7.85 -10.05 7.38
CA ASN A 231 -7.46 -11.09 8.33
C ASN A 231 -6.29 -11.95 7.81
N ILE A 232 -6.26 -12.27 6.51
CA ILE A 232 -5.14 -12.97 5.87
C ILE A 232 -3.84 -12.18 6.01
N ASN A 233 -3.89 -10.88 5.71
CA ASN A 233 -2.73 -10.00 5.81
C ASN A 233 -2.22 -9.86 7.26
N MET A 234 -3.13 -9.82 8.23
CA MET A 234 -2.76 -9.72 9.65
C MET A 234 -2.25 -11.03 10.24
N SER A 235 -2.70 -12.18 9.73
CA SER A 235 -2.28 -13.50 10.23
C SER A 235 -1.12 -14.12 9.46
N LEU A 236 -0.81 -13.59 8.28
CA LEU A 236 0.06 -14.20 7.26
C LEU A 236 -0.31 -15.66 6.98
N SER A 237 -1.60 -15.96 6.99
CA SER A 237 -2.15 -17.30 6.87
C SER A 237 -3.48 -17.27 6.12
N LEU A 238 -3.66 -18.18 5.17
CA LEU A 238 -4.91 -18.35 4.44
C LEU A 238 -5.26 -19.83 4.28
N GLU A 239 -6.55 -20.13 4.10
CA GLU A 239 -7.00 -21.45 3.70
C GLU A 239 -7.26 -21.49 2.19
N GLY A 240 -6.51 -22.30 1.47
CA GLY A 240 -6.57 -22.36 0.02
C GLY A 240 -5.51 -23.23 -0.61
N ILE A 241 -5.11 -22.89 -1.83
CA ILE A 241 -4.13 -23.65 -2.60
C ILE A 241 -2.71 -23.08 -2.55
N GLY A 242 -2.52 -21.83 -2.13
CA GLY A 242 -1.22 -21.16 -2.10
C GLY A 242 -0.72 -20.77 -3.49
N ALA A 243 -1.52 -20.04 -4.25
CA ALA A 243 -1.15 -19.45 -5.53
C ALA A 243 -1.47 -17.96 -5.52
N MET A 244 -0.52 -17.14 -5.98
CA MET A 244 -0.75 -15.73 -6.29
C MET A 244 -1.30 -15.62 -7.70
N LEU A 245 -2.40 -14.92 -7.85
CA LEU A 245 -3.14 -14.82 -9.11
C LEU A 245 -3.21 -13.36 -9.57
N THR A 246 -3.27 -13.15 -10.88
CA THR A 246 -3.50 -11.84 -11.51
C THR A 246 -4.49 -11.95 -12.66
N ALA A 247 -5.11 -10.84 -13.01
CA ALA A 247 -5.91 -10.77 -14.24
C ALA A 247 -4.99 -10.59 -15.46
N ASP A 248 -5.15 -11.45 -16.46
CA ASP A 248 -4.48 -11.39 -17.75
C ASP A 248 -5.50 -11.40 -18.87
N ASN A 249 -5.91 -10.21 -19.31
CA ASN A 249 -7.04 -9.98 -20.22
C ASN A 249 -8.36 -10.56 -19.66
N GLU A 250 -8.86 -11.62 -20.27
CA GLU A 250 -10.07 -12.36 -19.86
C GLU A 250 -9.78 -13.56 -18.97
N TYR A 251 -8.50 -13.89 -18.75
CA TYR A 251 -8.08 -15.03 -17.95
C TYR A 251 -7.59 -14.60 -16.55
N THR A 252 -7.70 -15.52 -15.62
CA THR A 252 -6.98 -15.47 -14.34
C THR A 252 -5.69 -16.28 -14.48
N LYS A 253 -4.54 -15.63 -14.31
CA LYS A 253 -3.21 -16.22 -14.49
C LYS A 253 -2.51 -16.45 -13.15
N VAL A 254 -1.81 -17.58 -13.03
CA VAL A 254 -0.94 -17.88 -11.90
C VAL A 254 0.37 -17.10 -12.07
N VAL A 255 0.71 -16.25 -11.08
CA VAL A 255 1.96 -15.46 -11.07
C VAL A 255 3.05 -16.24 -10.33
N HIS A 256 2.73 -16.70 -9.13
CA HIS A 256 3.68 -17.29 -8.20
C HIS A 256 2.97 -18.34 -7.34
N LEU A 257 3.71 -19.38 -6.93
CA LEU A 257 3.25 -20.39 -5.98
C LEU A 257 3.90 -20.15 -4.62
N VAL A 258 3.08 -20.16 -3.56
CA VAL A 258 3.60 -20.02 -2.20
C VAL A 258 4.35 -21.30 -1.83
N PRO A 259 5.65 -21.23 -1.48
CA PRO A 259 6.45 -22.38 -1.15
C PRO A 259 5.81 -23.25 -0.07
N GLY A 260 5.77 -24.57 -0.29
CA GLY A 260 5.15 -25.50 0.62
C GLY A 260 3.61 -25.51 0.66
N GLY A 261 2.95 -24.68 -0.15
CA GLY A 261 1.50 -24.71 -0.34
C GLY A 261 1.01 -25.91 -1.16
N PRO A 262 -0.31 -26.21 -1.17
CA PRO A 262 -0.87 -27.31 -1.95
C PRO A 262 -0.54 -27.26 -3.45
N ALA A 263 -0.60 -26.07 -4.05
CA ALA A 263 -0.29 -25.86 -5.46
C ALA A 263 1.18 -26.19 -5.76
N ASP A 264 2.09 -25.70 -4.93
CA ASP A 264 3.54 -25.95 -5.03
C ASP A 264 3.86 -27.45 -4.84
N LYS A 265 3.37 -28.05 -3.75
CA LYS A 265 3.58 -29.48 -3.45
C LYS A 265 3.04 -30.42 -4.53
N SER A 266 1.98 -30.03 -5.21
CA SER A 266 1.39 -30.84 -6.27
C SER A 266 2.29 -30.98 -7.50
N GLY A 267 3.09 -29.94 -7.79
CA GLY A 267 3.88 -29.82 -9.01
C GLY A 267 3.05 -29.79 -10.32
N LEU A 268 1.71 -29.79 -10.20
CA LEU A 268 0.79 -29.90 -11.32
C LEU A 268 0.41 -28.54 -11.93
N ILE A 269 0.43 -27.47 -11.13
CA ILE A 269 0.17 -26.10 -11.56
C ILE A 269 1.48 -25.33 -11.55
N LYS A 270 1.65 -24.39 -12.47
CA LYS A 270 2.89 -23.64 -12.64
C LYS A 270 2.63 -22.15 -12.84
N PRO A 271 3.61 -21.29 -12.57
CA PRO A 271 3.55 -19.88 -12.99
C PRO A 271 3.21 -19.77 -14.49
N ASN A 272 2.42 -18.77 -14.84
CA ASN A 272 1.85 -18.49 -16.16
C ASN A 272 0.76 -19.45 -16.65
N ASP A 273 0.36 -20.49 -15.89
CA ASP A 273 -0.85 -21.25 -16.20
C ASP A 273 -2.08 -20.32 -16.12
N ARG A 274 -3.02 -20.43 -17.08
CA ARG A 274 -4.25 -19.64 -17.15
C ARG A 274 -5.44 -20.50 -16.70
N ILE A 275 -6.23 -19.98 -15.75
CA ILE A 275 -7.39 -20.67 -15.18
C ILE A 275 -8.62 -20.35 -16.02
N LEU A 276 -9.28 -21.38 -16.54
CA LEU A 276 -10.51 -21.31 -17.31
C LEU A 276 -11.74 -21.65 -16.50
N GLY A 277 -11.59 -22.51 -15.49
CA GLY A 277 -12.74 -22.97 -14.73
C GLY A 277 -12.38 -23.49 -13.35
N VAL A 278 -13.33 -23.40 -12.43
CA VAL A 278 -13.19 -23.82 -11.04
C VAL A 278 -14.34 -24.73 -10.65
N GLY A 279 -14.04 -25.93 -10.15
CA GLY A 279 -15.02 -26.89 -9.63
C GLY A 279 -14.81 -27.18 -8.16
N GLN A 280 -15.89 -27.39 -7.42
CA GLN A 280 -15.84 -27.77 -6.00
C GLN A 280 -15.98 -29.28 -5.85
N GLY A 281 -15.28 -29.84 -4.86
CA GLY A 281 -15.32 -31.28 -4.55
C GLY A 281 -14.74 -32.16 -5.66
N SER A 282 -14.97 -33.49 -5.57
CA SER A 282 -14.44 -34.49 -6.52
C SER A 282 -15.16 -34.50 -7.87
N GLU A 283 -16.48 -34.21 -7.91
CA GLU A 283 -17.37 -34.46 -9.06
C GLU A 283 -18.32 -33.29 -9.40
N GLY A 284 -18.28 -32.16 -8.71
CA GLY A 284 -19.14 -31.01 -8.99
C GLY A 284 -18.92 -30.43 -10.39
N GLU A 285 -19.80 -29.59 -10.86
CA GLU A 285 -19.66 -28.83 -12.09
C GLU A 285 -18.39 -27.95 -12.05
N ILE A 286 -17.70 -27.80 -13.18
CA ILE A 286 -16.62 -26.83 -13.34
C ILE A 286 -17.22 -25.57 -13.93
N VAL A 287 -17.35 -24.55 -13.10
CA VAL A 287 -17.84 -23.22 -13.48
C VAL A 287 -16.81 -22.56 -14.38
N ASP A 288 -17.23 -22.10 -15.55
CA ASP A 288 -16.39 -21.28 -16.44
C ASP A 288 -16.18 -19.90 -15.82
N VAL A 289 -14.91 -19.50 -15.65
CA VAL A 289 -14.53 -18.22 -15.00
C VAL A 289 -13.84 -17.24 -15.98
N VAL A 290 -13.85 -17.55 -17.28
CA VAL A 290 -13.27 -16.65 -18.29
C VAL A 290 -14.03 -15.33 -18.29
N GLY A 291 -13.31 -14.21 -18.21
CA GLY A 291 -13.87 -12.87 -18.15
C GLY A 291 -14.42 -12.45 -16.78
N TRP A 292 -14.36 -13.30 -15.76
CA TRP A 292 -14.78 -12.95 -14.40
C TRP A 292 -13.79 -11.98 -13.75
N ARG A 293 -14.27 -11.28 -12.72
CA ARG A 293 -13.37 -10.50 -11.84
C ARG A 293 -12.42 -11.45 -11.12
N LEU A 294 -11.16 -11.05 -11.00
CA LEU A 294 -10.15 -11.84 -10.29
C LEU A 294 -10.60 -12.25 -8.88
N ASP A 295 -11.20 -11.31 -8.15
CA ASP A 295 -11.68 -11.56 -6.78
C ASP A 295 -12.74 -12.66 -6.73
N ASP A 296 -13.67 -12.72 -7.71
CA ASP A 296 -14.71 -13.74 -7.75
C ASP A 296 -14.12 -15.12 -8.06
N VAL A 297 -13.08 -15.17 -8.89
CA VAL A 297 -12.35 -16.42 -9.16
C VAL A 297 -11.56 -16.86 -7.93
N VAL A 298 -10.91 -15.93 -7.22
CA VAL A 298 -10.18 -16.20 -5.98
C VAL A 298 -11.12 -16.77 -4.90
N ASP A 299 -12.33 -16.22 -4.75
CA ASP A 299 -13.33 -16.72 -3.78
C ASP A 299 -13.75 -18.16 -4.07
N LEU A 300 -13.86 -18.54 -5.36
CA LEU A 300 -14.13 -19.94 -5.73
C LEU A 300 -12.93 -20.87 -5.46
N ILE A 301 -11.71 -20.36 -5.56
CA ILE A 301 -10.48 -21.16 -5.37
C ILE A 301 -10.18 -21.33 -3.87
N ARG A 302 -10.37 -20.28 -3.06
CA ARG A 302 -10.26 -20.35 -1.60
C ARG A 302 -11.37 -21.24 -1.02
N GLY A 303 -11.24 -21.61 0.24
CA GLY A 303 -12.24 -22.37 0.96
C GLY A 303 -11.62 -23.19 2.09
N PRO A 304 -12.46 -23.87 2.91
CA PRO A 304 -12.01 -24.55 4.11
C PRO A 304 -10.93 -25.61 3.84
N LYS A 305 -9.95 -25.69 4.75
CA LYS A 305 -8.90 -26.73 4.68
C LYS A 305 -9.52 -28.11 4.58
N ASN A 306 -8.79 -29.04 3.94
CA ASN A 306 -9.19 -30.41 3.67
C ASN A 306 -10.37 -30.56 2.68
N THR A 307 -10.81 -29.47 2.03
CA THR A 307 -11.76 -29.53 0.91
C THR A 307 -11.02 -29.57 -0.43
N MET A 308 -11.63 -30.19 -1.44
CA MET A 308 -11.05 -30.31 -2.77
C MET A 308 -11.55 -29.19 -3.69
N VAL A 309 -10.64 -28.60 -4.46
CA VAL A 309 -10.92 -27.74 -5.60
C VAL A 309 -10.33 -28.32 -6.86
N ARG A 310 -11.04 -28.18 -7.98
CA ARG A 310 -10.58 -28.59 -9.31
C ARG A 310 -10.43 -27.36 -10.17
N LEU A 311 -9.26 -27.25 -10.81
CA LEU A 311 -8.94 -26.12 -11.70
C LEU A 311 -8.80 -26.65 -13.12
N LYS A 312 -9.62 -26.14 -14.04
CA LYS A 312 -9.41 -26.32 -15.47
C LYS A 312 -8.47 -25.22 -15.94
N VAL A 313 -7.29 -25.61 -16.45
CA VAL A 313 -6.25 -24.64 -16.82
C VAL A 313 -5.73 -24.88 -18.23
N ILE A 314 -5.25 -23.80 -18.87
CA ILE A 314 -4.34 -23.85 -20.01
C ILE A 314 -2.93 -23.81 -19.43
N PRO A 315 -2.11 -24.85 -19.61
CA PRO A 315 -0.71 -24.82 -19.16
C PRO A 315 0.09 -23.75 -19.88
N ALA A 316 1.06 -23.13 -19.19
CA ALA A 316 1.99 -22.19 -19.82
C ALA A 316 2.78 -22.79 -20.99
N SER A 317 2.96 -24.12 -20.99
CA SER A 317 3.64 -24.89 -22.06
C SER A 317 2.71 -25.27 -23.19
N ALA A 318 1.40 -24.91 -23.16
CA ALA A 318 0.46 -25.27 -24.20
C ALA A 318 0.78 -24.54 -25.52
N SER A 319 0.75 -25.29 -26.65
CA SER A 319 0.99 -24.69 -27.96
C SER A 319 -0.24 -23.96 -28.52
N ASP A 320 -1.43 -24.28 -27.98
CA ASP A 320 -2.68 -23.61 -28.30
C ASP A 320 -3.63 -23.57 -27.08
N GLU A 321 -4.67 -22.73 -27.14
CA GLU A 321 -5.63 -22.51 -26.05
C GLU A 321 -6.62 -23.69 -25.84
N HIS A 322 -6.66 -24.65 -26.76
CA HIS A 322 -7.52 -25.83 -26.63
C HIS A 322 -6.87 -26.93 -25.76
N GLN A 323 -5.56 -26.86 -25.54
CA GLN A 323 -4.85 -27.78 -24.65
C GLN A 323 -5.13 -27.44 -23.18
N THR A 324 -6.16 -28.07 -22.64
CA THR A 324 -6.56 -27.85 -21.25
C THR A 324 -6.34 -29.08 -20.40
N LYS A 325 -6.07 -28.92 -19.12
CA LYS A 325 -6.03 -29.99 -18.12
C LYS A 325 -6.86 -29.65 -16.90
N VAL A 326 -7.37 -30.63 -16.19
CA VAL A 326 -8.05 -30.47 -14.91
C VAL A 326 -7.12 -30.92 -13.79
N ILE A 327 -6.78 -30.01 -12.89
CA ILE A 327 -5.92 -30.24 -11.74
C ILE A 327 -6.79 -30.35 -10.51
N ARG A 328 -6.58 -31.36 -9.67
CA ARG A 328 -7.24 -31.56 -8.38
C ARG A 328 -6.30 -31.17 -7.27
N LEU A 329 -6.72 -30.26 -6.40
CA LEU A 329 -5.94 -29.78 -5.25
C LEU A 329 -6.80 -29.88 -3.98
N VAL A 330 -6.18 -30.32 -2.89
CA VAL A 330 -6.80 -30.29 -1.56
C VAL A 330 -6.32 -29.03 -0.85
N ARG A 331 -7.25 -28.17 -0.46
CA ARG A 331 -6.95 -26.92 0.27
C ARG A 331 -6.31 -27.23 1.62
N SER A 332 -5.36 -26.42 2.00
CA SER A 332 -4.76 -26.46 3.33
C SER A 332 -4.53 -25.05 3.88
N THR A 333 -4.09 -24.96 5.12
CA THR A 333 -3.54 -23.72 5.66
C THR A 333 -2.22 -23.43 4.96
N VAL A 334 -2.14 -22.29 4.29
CA VAL A 334 -0.97 -21.77 3.59
C VAL A 334 -0.39 -20.62 4.41
N ARG A 335 0.90 -20.65 4.69
CA ARG A 335 1.63 -19.60 5.41
C ARG A 335 2.41 -18.75 4.43
N LEU A 336 2.30 -17.44 4.58
CA LEU A 336 3.00 -16.46 3.74
C LEU A 336 4.38 -16.15 4.37
N GLU A 337 5.29 -17.14 4.31
CA GLU A 337 6.61 -17.04 4.95
C GLU A 337 7.47 -15.90 4.37
N ASP A 338 7.33 -15.61 3.09
CA ASP A 338 8.06 -14.54 2.40
C ASP A 338 7.67 -13.14 2.90
N GLN A 339 6.51 -13.01 3.57
CA GLN A 339 6.03 -11.78 4.18
C GLN A 339 6.33 -11.72 5.70
N ALA A 340 6.98 -12.73 6.26
CA ALA A 340 7.34 -12.77 7.66
C ALA A 340 8.69 -12.06 7.92
N ALA A 341 8.99 -11.80 9.20
CA ALA A 341 10.26 -11.24 9.61
C ALA A 341 11.43 -12.12 9.13
N SER A 342 12.45 -11.48 8.57
CA SER A 342 13.65 -12.12 8.02
C SER A 342 14.92 -11.47 8.55
N LYS A 343 16.09 -12.07 8.26
CA LYS A 343 17.37 -11.53 8.68
C LYS A 343 18.41 -11.54 7.57
N ASP A 344 19.33 -10.59 7.69
CA ASP A 344 20.59 -10.56 6.96
C ASP A 344 21.76 -10.21 7.89
N ILE A 345 23.00 -10.29 7.39
CA ILE A 345 24.19 -9.81 8.08
C ILE A 345 24.98 -8.96 7.12
N ILE A 346 25.34 -7.76 7.55
CA ILE A 346 26.24 -6.87 6.84
C ILE A 346 27.57 -6.75 7.57
N ASP A 347 28.65 -6.70 6.80
CA ASP A 347 30.02 -6.56 7.30
C ASP A 347 30.48 -5.10 7.14
N ILE A 348 30.72 -4.43 8.26
CA ILE A 348 31.22 -3.05 8.30
C ILE A 348 32.72 -3.07 8.59
N LYS A 349 33.53 -2.74 7.59
CA LYS A 349 34.99 -2.72 7.70
C LYS A 349 35.47 -1.43 8.37
N ARG A 350 36.36 -1.53 9.34
CA ARG A 350 37.14 -0.45 9.94
C ARG A 350 38.63 -0.83 9.84
N LYS A 351 39.52 0.15 10.15
CA LYS A 351 40.98 -0.07 10.02
C LYS A 351 41.46 -1.32 10.76
N ASP A 352 40.91 -1.57 11.94
CA ASP A 352 41.42 -2.57 12.86
C ASP A 352 40.65 -3.90 12.86
N ARG A 353 39.39 -3.87 12.38
CA ARG A 353 38.56 -5.08 12.33
C ARG A 353 37.30 -4.90 11.44
N THR A 354 36.71 -6.02 11.09
CA THR A 354 35.36 -6.08 10.51
C THR A 354 34.33 -6.29 11.61
N TYR A 355 33.29 -5.47 11.62
CA TYR A 355 32.13 -5.61 12.50
C TYR A 355 31.01 -6.30 11.75
N ARG A 356 30.39 -7.28 12.39
CA ARG A 356 29.25 -8.00 11.83
C ARG A 356 27.97 -7.44 12.44
N ILE A 357 27.11 -6.86 11.63
CA ILE A 357 25.84 -6.27 12.07
C ILE A 357 24.72 -7.17 11.57
N GLY A 358 23.93 -7.70 12.50
CA GLY A 358 22.70 -8.42 12.20
C GLY A 358 21.61 -7.43 11.79
N VAL A 359 20.92 -7.71 10.72
CA VAL A 359 19.76 -6.93 10.24
C VAL A 359 18.52 -7.78 10.40
N ILE A 360 17.46 -7.22 10.99
CA ILE A 360 16.15 -7.85 11.15
C ILE A 360 15.15 -7.03 10.36
N HIS A 361 14.65 -7.58 9.24
CA HIS A 361 13.60 -6.95 8.47
C HIS A 361 12.24 -7.34 9.03
N VAL A 362 11.43 -6.36 9.38
CA VAL A 362 10.09 -6.55 9.92
C VAL A 362 9.09 -5.85 8.98
N PRO A 363 8.49 -6.56 8.02
CA PRO A 363 7.63 -5.94 7.00
C PRO A 363 6.26 -5.50 7.54
N THR A 364 5.77 -6.15 8.61
CA THR A 364 4.52 -5.80 9.29
C THR A 364 4.46 -6.42 10.68
N PHE A 365 3.56 -5.96 11.54
CA PHE A 365 3.31 -6.53 12.87
C PHE A 365 2.14 -7.52 12.81
N TYR A 366 2.44 -8.77 12.52
CA TYR A 366 1.47 -9.85 12.27
C TYR A 366 1.31 -10.79 13.47
N LEU A 367 0.09 -11.35 13.61
CA LEU A 367 -0.23 -12.38 14.60
C LEU A 367 -1.40 -13.25 14.09
N ASP A 368 -1.22 -14.56 14.03
CA ASP A 368 -2.30 -15.51 13.80
C ASP A 368 -3.10 -15.72 15.10
N ILE A 369 -4.06 -14.83 15.34
CA ILE A 369 -4.89 -14.82 16.56
C ILE A 369 -5.67 -16.13 16.68
N LYS A 370 -6.20 -16.68 15.58
CA LYS A 370 -6.97 -17.92 15.60
C LYS A 370 -6.13 -19.10 16.04
N ALA A 371 -4.92 -19.23 15.47
CA ALA A 371 -4.01 -20.30 15.86
C ALA A 371 -3.50 -20.11 17.30
N MET A 372 -3.24 -18.88 17.73
CA MET A 372 -2.87 -18.58 19.11
C MET A 372 -3.98 -18.98 20.09
N GLN A 373 -5.24 -18.63 19.84
CA GLN A 373 -6.39 -18.98 20.69
C GLN A 373 -6.70 -20.48 20.70
N SER A 374 -6.31 -21.20 19.64
CA SER A 374 -6.46 -22.66 19.58
C SER A 374 -5.38 -23.41 20.36
N TYR A 375 -4.58 -22.71 21.17
CA TYR A 375 -3.45 -23.26 21.95
C TYR A 375 -2.45 -24.07 21.13
N THR A 376 -2.35 -23.79 19.83
CA THR A 376 -1.31 -24.41 19.00
C THR A 376 0.01 -23.73 19.29
N ASN A 377 1.03 -24.53 19.67
CA ASN A 377 2.37 -23.99 19.96
C ASN A 377 3.09 -23.43 18.71
N ASN A 378 2.47 -23.47 17.54
CA ASN A 378 3.08 -23.10 16.28
C ASN A 378 2.19 -22.10 15.50
N TYR A 379 2.06 -20.89 16.03
CA TYR A 379 1.36 -19.78 15.36
C TYR A 379 2.36 -18.72 14.89
N LYS A 380 2.02 -18.02 13.82
CA LYS A 380 2.79 -16.88 13.32
C LYS A 380 2.62 -15.66 14.21
N SER A 381 3.74 -15.02 14.56
CA SER A 381 3.82 -13.78 15.34
C SER A 381 5.15 -13.09 15.04
N THR A 382 5.12 -11.80 14.82
CA THR A 382 6.32 -10.97 14.64
C THR A 382 7.29 -11.13 15.80
N THR A 383 6.78 -11.03 17.02
CA THR A 383 7.59 -11.15 18.25
C THR A 383 8.30 -12.50 18.35
N ARG A 384 7.60 -13.59 18.03
CA ARG A 384 8.19 -14.94 18.06
C ARG A 384 9.25 -15.14 16.99
N ASP A 385 8.98 -14.67 15.78
CA ASP A 385 9.94 -14.78 14.69
C ASP A 385 11.18 -13.92 14.95
N VAL A 386 11.03 -12.69 15.45
CA VAL A 386 12.15 -11.83 15.83
C VAL A 386 12.94 -12.42 17.01
N LYS A 387 12.27 -13.00 18.01
CA LYS A 387 12.96 -13.70 19.13
C LYS A 387 13.81 -14.85 18.61
N ARG A 388 13.29 -15.67 17.69
CA ARG A 388 14.06 -16.74 17.04
C ARG A 388 15.26 -16.17 16.27
N ILE A 389 15.04 -15.12 15.47
CA ILE A 389 16.10 -14.45 14.70
C ILE A 389 17.20 -13.89 15.62
N LEU A 390 16.83 -13.24 16.73
CA LEU A 390 17.80 -12.72 17.72
C LEU A 390 18.68 -13.83 18.31
N ASN A 391 18.09 -15.00 18.61
CA ASN A 391 18.86 -16.17 19.07
C ASN A 391 19.83 -16.66 17.98
N GLU A 392 19.42 -16.72 16.74
CA GLU A 392 20.26 -17.11 15.61
C GLU A 392 21.42 -16.12 15.39
N LEU A 393 21.16 -14.81 15.48
CA LEU A 393 22.18 -13.76 15.36
C LEU A 393 23.17 -13.79 16.55
N SER A 394 22.67 -14.09 17.75
CA SER A 394 23.52 -14.28 18.94
C SER A 394 24.48 -15.45 18.77
N MET A 395 24.00 -16.60 18.25
CA MET A 395 24.89 -17.76 17.92
C MET A 395 25.93 -17.39 16.88
N GLN A 396 25.60 -16.48 15.96
CA GLN A 396 26.53 -15.98 14.93
C GLN A 396 27.46 -14.87 15.43
N LYS A 397 27.35 -14.49 16.71
CA LYS A 397 28.20 -13.51 17.40
C LYS A 397 28.27 -12.16 16.68
N VAL A 398 27.12 -11.60 16.30
CA VAL A 398 27.05 -10.25 15.72
C VAL A 398 27.44 -9.19 16.75
N ASP A 399 28.07 -8.11 16.31
CA ASP A 399 28.52 -7.00 17.16
C ASP A 399 27.39 -6.02 17.51
N GLY A 400 26.35 -5.97 16.70
CA GLY A 400 25.18 -5.11 16.87
C GLY A 400 24.00 -5.59 16.03
N VAL A 401 22.82 -5.04 16.30
CA VAL A 401 21.59 -5.36 15.57
C VAL A 401 20.94 -4.09 15.05
N VAL A 402 20.49 -4.13 13.81
CA VAL A 402 19.62 -3.14 13.17
C VAL A 402 18.25 -3.78 12.96
N VAL A 403 17.18 -3.13 13.43
CA VAL A 403 15.80 -3.49 13.11
C VAL A 403 15.33 -2.56 12.01
N ASP A 404 15.01 -3.12 10.85
CA ASP A 404 14.55 -2.38 9.67
C ASP A 404 13.02 -2.38 9.63
N LEU A 405 12.43 -1.20 9.80
CA LEU A 405 10.99 -0.93 9.73
C LEU A 405 10.61 -0.08 8.52
N ARG A 406 11.51 0.13 7.58
CA ARG A 406 11.17 0.85 6.35
C ARG A 406 10.01 0.15 5.67
N ASP A 407 9.07 0.94 5.13
CA ASP A 407 7.85 0.48 4.46
C ASP A 407 6.89 -0.35 5.34
N ASN A 408 7.12 -0.43 6.64
CA ASN A 408 6.24 -1.11 7.58
C ASN A 408 5.09 -0.20 8.05
N GLY A 409 3.92 -0.31 7.44
CA GLY A 409 2.71 0.46 7.77
C GLY A 409 2.08 0.12 9.14
N GLY A 410 2.70 -0.72 9.95
CA GLY A 410 2.22 -1.12 11.27
C GLY A 410 1.64 -2.53 11.32
N GLY A 411 0.53 -2.69 12.01
CA GLY A 411 -0.14 -3.98 12.25
C GLY A 411 -0.74 -4.04 13.65
N LEU A 412 -0.60 -5.16 14.31
CA LEU A 412 -1.23 -5.38 15.60
C LEU A 412 -0.48 -4.71 16.76
N LEU A 413 -1.19 -3.89 17.52
CA LEU A 413 -0.68 -3.18 18.70
C LEU A 413 -0.02 -4.15 19.72
N HIS A 414 -0.61 -5.32 19.93
CA HIS A 414 -0.08 -6.35 20.81
C HIS A 414 1.35 -6.75 20.41
N GLU A 415 1.60 -6.92 19.13
CA GLU A 415 2.93 -7.29 18.62
C GLU A 415 3.96 -6.17 18.81
N ALA A 416 3.55 -4.88 18.65
CA ALA A 416 4.47 -3.77 18.95
C ALA A 416 4.86 -3.73 20.43
N ASN A 417 3.90 -3.97 21.34
CA ASN A 417 4.14 -4.06 22.78
C ASN A 417 5.09 -5.20 23.14
N THR A 418 4.78 -6.41 22.68
CA THR A 418 5.58 -7.62 23.02
C THR A 418 6.94 -7.64 22.31
N LEU A 419 7.04 -7.09 21.09
CA LEU A 419 8.32 -6.94 20.40
C LEU A 419 9.26 -5.99 21.17
N THR A 420 8.73 -4.88 21.70
CA THR A 420 9.49 -3.95 22.53
C THR A 420 10.09 -4.67 23.73
N GLY A 421 9.35 -5.58 24.36
CA GLY A 421 9.79 -6.41 25.48
C GLY A 421 11.01 -7.29 25.19
N LEU A 422 11.31 -7.61 23.93
CA LEU A 422 12.55 -8.34 23.60
C LEU A 422 13.82 -7.51 23.85
N PHE A 423 13.69 -6.19 23.91
CA PHE A 423 14.81 -5.25 24.01
C PHE A 423 14.88 -4.47 25.35
N ILE A 424 13.83 -4.53 26.17
CA ILE A 424 13.76 -3.84 27.47
C ILE A 424 13.53 -4.84 28.61
N LYS A 425 13.83 -4.44 29.83
CA LYS A 425 13.63 -5.25 31.04
C LYS A 425 12.30 -4.91 31.71
N GLY A 426 11.21 -5.12 30.97
CA GLY A 426 9.90 -4.71 31.41
C GLY A 426 9.69 -3.19 31.47
N GLY A 427 8.47 -2.76 31.66
CA GLY A 427 8.09 -1.36 31.80
C GLY A 427 7.02 -0.92 30.80
N PRO A 428 6.59 0.37 30.85
CA PRO A 428 5.59 0.90 29.95
C PRO A 428 6.09 0.95 28.50
N THR A 429 5.25 0.68 27.52
CA THR A 429 5.61 0.71 26.10
C THR A 429 4.85 1.74 25.31
N VAL A 430 3.57 1.93 25.63
CA VAL A 430 2.66 2.86 24.96
C VAL A 430 1.50 3.20 25.88
N GLN A 431 0.95 4.41 25.74
CA GLN A 431 -0.26 4.84 26.41
C GLN A 431 -1.41 4.89 25.38
N ILE A 432 -2.61 4.48 25.77
CA ILE A 432 -3.81 4.47 24.93
C ILE A 432 -4.88 5.29 25.63
N ARG A 433 -5.40 6.31 24.95
CA ARG A 433 -6.49 7.13 25.45
C ARG A 433 -7.75 6.88 24.63
N SER A 434 -8.81 6.48 25.31
CA SER A 434 -10.14 6.26 24.71
C SER A 434 -10.94 7.56 24.58
N ALA A 435 -12.08 7.48 23.89
CA ALA A 435 -12.93 8.63 23.59
C ALA A 435 -13.54 9.31 24.84
N ASP A 436 -13.72 8.56 25.93
CA ASP A 436 -14.22 9.04 27.24
C ASP A 436 -13.12 9.70 28.09
N GLY A 437 -11.88 9.69 27.62
CA GLY A 437 -10.75 10.33 28.27
C GLY A 437 -9.91 9.39 29.14
N ASP A 438 -10.35 8.15 29.34
CA ASP A 438 -9.59 7.15 30.11
C ASP A 438 -8.28 6.80 29.38
N THR A 439 -7.22 6.71 30.18
CA THR A 439 -5.89 6.38 29.67
C THR A 439 -5.41 5.06 30.28
N GLU A 440 -5.13 4.09 29.42
CA GLU A 440 -4.50 2.83 29.77
C GLU A 440 -3.02 2.86 29.32
N THR A 441 -2.11 2.40 30.18
CA THR A 441 -0.72 2.19 29.80
C THR A 441 -0.46 0.70 29.61
N LEU A 442 0.04 0.33 28.43
CA LEU A 442 0.50 -1.04 28.18
C LEU A 442 1.94 -1.19 28.69
N TYR A 443 2.18 -2.34 29.30
CA TYR A 443 3.48 -2.70 29.88
C TYR A 443 3.99 -4.00 29.27
N ASP A 444 5.28 -4.06 29.05
CA ASP A 444 5.96 -5.35 29.05
C ASP A 444 6.11 -5.82 30.51
N ARG A 445 5.60 -7.00 30.80
CA ARG A 445 5.63 -7.61 32.14
C ARG A 445 6.69 -8.71 32.27
N ASP A 446 7.36 -9.06 31.16
CA ASP A 446 8.44 -10.05 31.15
C ASP A 446 9.77 -9.36 31.53
N PRO A 447 10.39 -9.70 32.67
CA PRO A 447 11.66 -9.11 33.06
C PRO A 447 12.85 -9.62 32.23
N SER A 448 12.65 -10.61 31.37
CA SER A 448 13.70 -11.14 30.51
C SER A 448 13.96 -10.21 29.30
N ILE A 449 15.21 -10.09 28.91
CA ILE A 449 15.64 -9.37 27.73
C ILE A 449 16.22 -10.38 26.73
N SER A 450 15.73 -10.40 25.51
CA SER A 450 16.26 -11.28 24.46
C SER A 450 17.55 -10.73 23.83
N TYR A 451 17.71 -9.40 23.83
CA TYR A 451 18.89 -8.76 23.25
C TYR A 451 19.32 -7.51 24.03
N THR A 452 20.53 -7.52 24.57
CA THR A 452 21.12 -6.43 25.37
C THR A 452 22.22 -5.64 24.63
N GLY A 453 22.60 -6.10 23.44
CA GLY A 453 23.67 -5.51 22.64
C GLY A 453 23.30 -4.14 22.02
N PRO A 454 24.24 -3.52 21.28
CA PRO A 454 23.99 -2.28 20.54
C PRO A 454 22.86 -2.43 19.54
N LEU A 455 21.93 -1.47 19.52
CA LEU A 455 20.71 -1.49 18.72
C LEU A 455 20.53 -0.20 17.94
N ALA A 456 20.16 -0.33 16.66
CA ALA A 456 19.58 0.76 15.86
C ALA A 456 18.25 0.31 15.27
N VAL A 457 17.39 1.26 14.97
CA VAL A 457 16.11 1.04 14.27
C VAL A 457 16.06 1.99 13.10
N ILE A 458 15.80 1.46 11.89
CA ILE A 458 15.62 2.27 10.69
C ILE A 458 14.11 2.46 10.47
N ILE A 459 13.71 3.70 10.23
CA ILE A 459 12.35 4.10 9.89
C ILE A 459 12.34 4.92 8.59
N SER A 460 11.26 4.84 7.84
CA SER A 460 11.00 5.66 6.65
C SER A 460 9.70 6.43 6.77
N ARG A 461 9.39 7.25 5.80
CA ARG A 461 8.10 7.95 5.70
C ARG A 461 6.90 6.99 5.70
N MET A 462 7.09 5.74 5.29
CA MET A 462 6.05 4.71 5.28
C MET A 462 5.94 3.94 6.61
N SER A 463 6.86 4.12 7.54
CA SER A 463 6.78 3.52 8.87
C SER A 463 5.65 4.17 9.67
N ALA A 464 4.61 3.38 10.02
CA ALA A 464 3.39 3.93 10.63
C ALA A 464 2.89 3.10 11.82
N SER A 465 2.11 3.72 12.72
CA SER A 465 1.30 3.02 13.74
C SER A 465 2.14 2.14 14.68
N ALA A 466 2.01 0.80 14.61
CA ALA A 466 2.77 -0.15 15.44
C ALA A 466 4.29 0.02 15.30
N SER A 467 4.79 0.38 14.10
CA SER A 467 6.20 0.73 13.87
C SER A 467 6.60 1.96 14.67
N GLU A 468 5.72 2.96 14.74
CA GLU A 468 5.95 4.19 15.50
C GLU A 468 5.88 3.95 17.00
N ILE A 469 5.04 3.02 17.46
CA ILE A 469 4.99 2.60 18.86
C ILE A 469 6.31 1.95 19.26
N PHE A 470 6.80 0.99 18.48
CA PHE A 470 8.07 0.31 18.75
C PHE A 470 9.26 1.28 18.70
N ALA A 471 9.41 2.02 17.59
CA ALA A 471 10.52 2.97 17.44
C ALA A 471 10.50 4.07 18.51
N GLY A 472 9.30 4.59 18.84
CA GLY A 472 9.10 5.58 19.89
C GLY A 472 9.50 5.07 21.26
N ALA A 473 9.10 3.84 21.62
CA ALA A 473 9.49 3.23 22.89
C ALA A 473 11.01 3.02 22.95
N ILE A 474 11.64 2.46 21.90
CA ILE A 474 13.09 2.28 21.84
C ILE A 474 13.83 3.62 22.01
N GLN A 475 13.31 4.71 21.40
CA GLN A 475 13.87 6.06 21.53
C GLN A 475 13.70 6.63 22.93
N ASP A 476 12.51 6.54 23.53
CA ASP A 476 12.20 7.08 24.86
C ASP A 476 13.02 6.39 25.95
N TYR A 477 13.19 5.07 25.83
CA TYR A 477 14.09 4.32 26.72
C TYR A 477 15.58 4.61 26.50
N GLY A 478 15.96 5.31 25.43
CA GLY A 478 17.36 5.44 25.05
C GLY A 478 18.01 4.07 24.79
N ARG A 479 17.22 3.06 24.36
CA ARG A 479 17.66 1.68 24.17
C ARG A 479 18.38 1.46 22.86
N GLY A 480 18.04 2.23 21.84
CA GLY A 480 18.60 2.17 20.49
C GLY A 480 18.61 3.53 19.82
N ILE A 481 19.35 3.63 18.71
CA ILE A 481 19.44 4.82 17.87
C ILE A 481 18.40 4.71 16.77
N ILE A 482 17.57 5.74 16.58
CA ILE A 482 16.59 5.80 15.50
C ILE A 482 17.23 6.54 14.32
N ILE A 483 17.22 5.90 13.14
CA ILE A 483 17.88 6.39 11.93
C ILE A 483 16.83 6.39 10.80
N GLY A 484 16.97 7.25 9.80
CA GLY A 484 16.15 7.29 8.59
C GLY A 484 15.37 8.56 8.44
N ASP A 485 14.16 8.48 7.90
CA ASP A 485 13.28 9.63 7.70
C ASP A 485 12.20 9.73 8.78
N ASN A 486 11.59 10.91 8.88
CA ASN A 486 10.45 11.15 9.77
C ASN A 486 9.32 10.19 9.42
N SER A 487 8.79 9.45 10.40
CA SER A 487 7.76 8.44 10.15
C SER A 487 6.42 9.05 9.70
N PHE A 488 5.44 8.22 9.38
CA PHE A 488 4.14 8.60 8.79
C PHE A 488 3.33 9.56 9.67
N GLY A 489 3.30 9.33 10.98
CA GLY A 489 2.56 10.18 11.93
C GLY A 489 1.16 9.68 12.28
N LYS A 490 0.91 8.37 12.22
CA LYS A 490 -0.39 7.79 12.59
C LYS A 490 -0.43 7.48 14.07
N GLY A 491 -1.20 8.26 14.84
CA GLY A 491 -1.37 8.13 16.30
C GLY A 491 -2.72 7.57 16.74
N THR A 492 -3.43 6.86 15.86
CA THR A 492 -4.79 6.35 16.13
C THR A 492 -4.83 4.83 16.21
N VAL A 493 -5.74 4.32 17.05
CA VAL A 493 -5.99 2.88 17.24
C VAL A 493 -7.37 2.55 16.70
N GLN A 494 -7.44 1.53 15.83
CA GLN A 494 -8.69 1.03 15.29
C GLN A 494 -9.06 -0.30 15.92
N THR A 495 -10.37 -0.47 16.13
CA THR A 495 -11.00 -1.74 16.54
C THR A 495 -11.88 -2.25 15.41
N LEU A 496 -11.82 -3.55 15.14
CA LEU A 496 -12.74 -4.22 14.23
C LEU A 496 -13.99 -4.66 14.98
N LEU A 497 -15.15 -4.18 14.55
CA LEU A 497 -16.45 -4.55 15.10
C LEU A 497 -17.23 -5.33 14.05
N SER A 498 -17.80 -6.49 14.45
CA SER A 498 -18.63 -7.30 13.56
C SER A 498 -20.00 -6.64 13.35
N LEU A 499 -20.45 -6.59 12.11
CA LEU A 499 -21.78 -6.17 11.71
C LEU A 499 -22.60 -7.39 11.31
N SER A 500 -23.89 -7.21 11.04
CA SER A 500 -24.73 -8.27 10.49
C SER A 500 -24.22 -8.76 9.12
N ARG A 501 -23.43 -7.94 8.42
CA ARG A 501 -22.66 -8.30 7.23
C ARG A 501 -21.35 -7.50 7.19
N GLY A 502 -20.24 -8.18 7.02
CA GLY A 502 -18.92 -7.55 7.04
C GLY A 502 -18.51 -7.06 8.43
N GLN A 503 -17.61 -6.09 8.45
CA GLN A 503 -17.06 -5.48 9.67
C GLN A 503 -16.89 -3.98 9.48
N ILE A 504 -16.89 -3.22 10.57
CA ILE A 504 -16.41 -1.85 10.57
C ILE A 504 -15.10 -1.76 11.34
N LYS A 505 -14.09 -1.17 10.73
CA LYS A 505 -12.85 -0.76 11.38
C LYS A 505 -13.05 0.67 11.88
N VAL A 506 -13.14 0.86 13.19
CA VAL A 506 -13.47 2.15 13.84
C VAL A 506 -12.27 2.65 14.63
N THR A 507 -11.92 3.92 14.48
CA THR A 507 -10.97 4.60 15.37
C THR A 507 -11.60 4.82 16.73
N THR A 508 -11.19 4.00 17.72
CA THR A 508 -11.72 4.01 19.08
C THR A 508 -10.86 4.77 20.07
N SER A 509 -9.58 4.90 19.77
CA SER A 509 -8.60 5.47 20.69
C SER A 509 -7.47 6.18 19.94
N LYS A 510 -6.70 6.97 20.67
CA LYS A 510 -5.39 7.46 20.25
C LYS A 510 -4.31 6.80 21.11
N PHE A 511 -3.14 6.60 20.52
CA PHE A 511 -1.98 6.18 21.31
C PHE A 511 -0.96 7.31 21.44
N TYR A 512 -0.18 7.21 22.50
CA TYR A 512 0.85 8.18 22.86
C TYR A 512 2.11 7.43 23.29
N ARG A 513 3.23 8.03 23.05
CA ARG A 513 4.52 7.58 23.57
C ARG A 513 4.50 7.57 25.11
N ILE A 514 5.42 6.88 25.72
CA ILE A 514 5.59 6.93 27.18
C ILE A 514 6.04 8.31 27.68
N SER A 515 6.63 9.13 26.81
CA SER A 515 6.87 10.56 27.05
C SER A 515 5.60 11.41 27.11
N GLY A 516 4.45 10.89 26.71
CA GLY A 516 3.17 11.58 26.64
C GLY A 516 2.88 12.27 25.31
N GLU A 517 3.83 12.34 24.40
CA GLU A 517 3.63 12.92 23.07
C GLU A 517 2.85 11.98 22.13
N SER A 518 1.93 12.51 21.34
CA SER A 518 1.29 11.78 20.26
C SER A 518 2.21 11.70 19.03
N THR A 519 2.18 10.60 18.30
CA THR A 519 2.80 10.51 16.97
C THR A 519 1.94 11.15 15.87
N GLN A 520 0.66 11.45 16.19
CA GLN A 520 -0.30 11.98 15.21
C GLN A 520 0.26 13.21 14.48
N HIS A 521 0.22 13.21 13.15
CA HIS A 521 0.81 14.21 12.23
C HIS A 521 2.33 14.35 12.27
N ARG A 522 2.97 14.14 13.42
CA ARG A 522 4.40 14.43 13.63
C ARG A 522 5.30 13.23 13.36
N GLY A 523 4.80 12.03 13.61
CA GLY A 523 5.59 10.82 13.52
C GLY A 523 6.68 10.71 14.60
N ILE A 524 7.60 9.79 14.38
CA ILE A 524 8.85 9.66 15.13
C ILE A 524 9.93 10.41 14.37
N VAL A 525 10.53 11.41 15.01
CA VAL A 525 11.68 12.14 14.46
C VAL A 525 12.94 11.33 14.76
N PRO A 526 13.71 10.91 13.73
CA PRO A 526 14.89 10.09 13.94
C PRO A 526 16.00 10.86 14.68
N ASP A 527 16.88 10.14 15.36
CA ASP A 527 18.08 10.72 16.00
C ASP A 527 19.10 11.19 14.97
N LEU A 528 19.17 10.45 13.85
CA LEU A 528 20.03 10.73 12.69
C LEU A 528 19.19 10.59 11.42
N GLU A 529 18.98 11.70 10.74
CA GLU A 529 18.12 11.79 9.56
C GLU A 529 18.88 11.33 8.32
N TYR A 530 18.31 10.37 7.57
CA TYR A 530 18.75 9.95 6.24
C TYR A 530 17.64 10.26 5.24
N PRO A 531 17.93 10.89 4.08
CA PRO A 531 16.90 11.29 3.12
C PRO A 531 16.20 10.07 2.53
N ASP A 532 14.88 10.18 2.41
CA ASP A 532 14.02 9.21 1.74
C ASP A 532 13.54 9.82 0.40
N MET A 533 13.15 8.97 -0.55
CA MET A 533 12.56 9.42 -1.82
C MET A 533 11.07 9.73 -1.73
N TYR A 534 10.45 9.43 -0.61
CA TYR A 534 9.05 9.76 -0.37
C TYR A 534 8.87 11.26 -0.07
N ASP A 535 7.88 11.85 -0.74
CA ASP A 535 7.54 13.25 -0.54
C ASP A 535 6.76 13.47 0.75
N ARG A 536 7.35 14.17 1.71
CA ARG A 536 6.71 14.48 3.01
C ARG A 536 5.50 15.41 2.89
N GLU A 537 5.38 16.16 1.79
CA GLU A 537 4.26 17.08 1.55
C GLU A 537 3.02 16.37 0.99
N SER A 538 3.21 15.19 0.37
CA SER A 538 2.13 14.38 -0.20
C SER A 538 1.84 13.09 0.55
N ILE A 539 2.79 12.58 1.35
CA ILE A 539 2.67 11.33 2.09
C ILE A 539 2.80 11.60 3.59
N GLY A 540 1.86 11.09 4.38
CA GLY A 540 1.82 11.18 5.83
C GLY A 540 0.45 11.52 6.37
N GLU A 541 0.24 11.31 7.65
CA GLU A 541 -1.03 11.57 8.34
C GLU A 541 -1.47 13.03 8.21
N SER A 542 -0.52 13.96 8.22
CA SER A 542 -0.79 15.40 8.10
C SER A 542 -1.37 15.81 6.73
N THR A 543 -1.26 14.97 5.72
CA THR A 543 -1.81 15.22 4.38
C THR A 543 -3.22 14.65 4.20
N LEU A 544 -3.67 13.82 5.13
CA LEU A 544 -4.97 13.16 5.07
C LEU A 544 -6.08 14.10 5.57
N LYS A 545 -7.13 14.24 4.76
CA LYS A 545 -8.32 15.00 5.15
C LYS A 545 -8.98 14.36 6.37
N ASP A 546 -9.49 15.18 7.29
CA ASP A 546 -10.19 14.75 8.50
C ASP A 546 -9.36 13.93 9.51
N ALA A 547 -8.03 13.85 9.38
CA ALA A 547 -7.18 13.24 10.39
C ALA A 547 -7.38 13.88 11.78
N LEU A 548 -7.25 13.08 12.85
CA LEU A 548 -7.38 13.58 14.22
C LEU A 548 -6.22 14.51 14.57
N PRO A 549 -6.44 15.58 15.35
CA PRO A 549 -5.38 16.53 15.67
C PRO A 549 -4.31 15.93 16.58
N TRP A 550 -3.10 16.48 16.51
CA TRP A 550 -2.02 16.20 17.46
C TRP A 550 -2.35 16.77 18.84
N ASP A 551 -2.02 16.04 19.89
CA ASP A 551 -2.13 16.46 21.29
C ASP A 551 -1.11 15.73 22.17
N VAL A 552 -1.12 15.99 23.46
CA VAL A 552 -0.23 15.41 24.47
C VAL A 552 -1.01 14.96 25.70
N ILE A 553 -0.48 13.99 26.42
CA ILE A 553 -0.96 13.55 27.74
C ILE A 553 0.22 13.54 28.74
N GLY A 554 -0.03 13.14 29.99
CA GLY A 554 1.05 12.99 30.99
C GLY A 554 2.05 11.91 30.61
N ALA A 555 3.33 12.16 30.85
CA ALA A 555 4.39 11.17 30.71
C ALA A 555 4.27 10.08 31.79
N VAL A 556 4.66 8.84 31.44
CA VAL A 556 4.76 7.72 32.37
C VAL A 556 6.19 7.57 32.87
N PRO A 557 6.42 7.48 34.20
CA PRO A 557 7.75 7.23 34.73
C PRO A 557 8.34 5.91 34.20
N HIS A 558 9.57 5.99 33.72
CA HIS A 558 10.35 4.86 33.23
C HIS A 558 11.84 5.10 33.45
N PHE A 559 12.62 4.06 33.45
CA PHE A 559 14.10 4.19 33.50
C PHE A 559 14.65 4.21 32.06
N THR A 560 15.88 4.74 31.90
CA THR A 560 16.56 4.78 30.61
C THR A 560 17.76 3.83 30.58
N TYR A 561 18.03 3.22 29.41
CA TYR A 561 19.07 2.20 29.24
C TYR A 561 20.47 2.74 29.06
N GLY A 562 20.65 3.98 29.00
CA GLY A 562 21.96 4.52 28.81
C GLY A 562 21.97 5.93 28.32
N ASP A 563 23.18 6.39 28.07
CA ASP A 563 23.45 7.76 27.73
C ASP A 563 23.66 7.93 26.22
N ILE A 564 22.71 7.37 25.39
CA ILE A 564 22.75 7.59 23.94
C ILE A 564 22.77 9.10 23.66
N ALA A 565 22.07 9.89 24.47
CA ALA A 565 22.03 11.34 24.33
C ALA A 565 23.45 11.95 24.41
N SER A 566 24.35 11.41 25.24
CA SER A 566 25.73 11.92 25.34
C SER A 566 26.59 11.65 24.09
N TYR A 567 26.21 10.69 23.27
CA TYR A 567 26.91 10.35 22.03
C TYR A 567 26.33 11.01 20.78
N LYS A 568 25.06 11.53 20.84
CA LYS A 568 24.35 12.06 19.67
C LYS A 568 25.15 13.13 18.91
N ALA A 569 25.81 14.05 19.62
CA ALA A 569 26.61 15.10 18.97
C ALA A 569 27.78 14.53 18.17
N GLN A 570 28.50 13.54 18.73
CA GLN A 570 29.65 12.91 18.07
C GLN A 570 29.19 12.03 16.90
N LEU A 571 28.11 11.27 17.08
CA LEU A 571 27.50 10.46 16.01
C LEU A 571 27.04 11.34 14.85
N ARG A 572 26.37 12.46 15.12
CA ARG A 572 25.98 13.44 14.11
C ARG A 572 27.17 14.02 13.35
N SER A 573 28.25 14.35 14.06
CA SER A 573 29.47 14.88 13.43
C SER A 573 30.11 13.86 12.51
N SER A 574 30.29 12.61 12.98
CA SER A 574 30.86 11.52 12.18
C SER A 574 29.97 11.17 10.98
N TYR A 575 28.68 11.11 11.18
CA TYR A 575 27.67 10.89 10.15
C TYR A 575 27.75 11.98 9.08
N LYS A 576 27.64 13.26 9.47
CA LYS A 576 27.69 14.39 8.56
C LYS A 576 28.97 14.40 7.70
N ALA A 577 30.13 14.14 8.32
CA ALA A 577 31.40 14.08 7.60
C ALA A 577 31.49 12.96 6.56
N ARG A 578 30.75 11.84 6.76
CA ARG A 578 30.63 10.78 5.77
C ARG A 578 29.64 11.17 4.67
N MET A 579 28.47 11.69 5.02
CA MET A 579 27.40 12.01 4.09
C MET A 579 27.76 13.12 3.11
N GLU A 580 28.58 14.10 3.52
CA GLU A 580 29.10 15.12 2.63
C GLU A 580 29.93 14.56 1.45
N ARG A 581 30.43 13.33 1.59
CA ARG A 581 31.28 12.65 0.59
C ARG A 581 30.67 11.36 0.05
N ASP A 582 29.54 10.94 0.61
CA ASP A 582 28.87 9.71 0.21
C ASP A 582 28.11 9.93 -1.11
N PRO A 583 28.46 9.20 -2.18
CA PRO A 583 27.81 9.38 -3.48
C PRO A 583 26.32 9.08 -3.48
N ASP A 584 25.87 8.09 -2.70
CA ASP A 584 24.46 7.71 -2.63
C ASP A 584 23.64 8.78 -1.92
N TYR A 585 24.17 9.35 -0.84
CA TYR A 585 23.51 10.45 -0.13
C TYR A 585 23.38 11.71 -1.01
N VAL A 586 24.42 12.08 -1.74
CA VAL A 586 24.40 13.21 -2.68
C VAL A 586 23.38 12.96 -3.78
N TYR A 587 23.38 11.75 -4.36
CA TYR A 587 22.42 11.32 -5.36
C TYR A 587 20.97 11.40 -4.86
N MET A 588 20.69 10.89 -3.63
CA MET A 588 19.35 10.94 -3.05
C MET A 588 18.83 12.37 -2.93
N ASN A 589 19.66 13.31 -2.47
CA ASN A 589 19.26 14.71 -2.37
C ASN A 589 19.00 15.34 -3.74
N GLU A 590 19.89 15.14 -4.72
CA GLU A 590 19.71 15.67 -6.08
C GLU A 590 18.45 15.08 -6.75
N MET A 591 18.22 13.77 -6.57
CA MET A 591 17.04 13.10 -7.11
C MET A 591 15.75 13.60 -6.46
N ASN A 592 15.75 13.85 -5.13
CA ASN A 592 14.61 14.43 -4.44
C ASN A 592 14.24 15.82 -4.97
N GLU A 593 15.23 16.69 -5.18
CA GLU A 593 15.00 18.01 -5.78
C GLU A 593 14.42 17.89 -7.21
N TYR A 594 14.97 16.99 -8.02
CA TYR A 594 14.50 16.72 -9.37
C TYR A 594 13.03 16.22 -9.37
N LEU A 595 12.71 15.26 -8.52
CA LEU A 595 11.36 14.70 -8.40
C LEU A 595 10.36 15.73 -7.88
N LYS A 596 10.75 16.56 -6.90
CA LYS A 596 9.91 17.65 -6.38
C LYS A 596 9.54 18.62 -7.50
N ALA A 597 10.51 19.11 -8.26
CA ALA A 597 10.27 20.01 -9.40
C ALA A 597 9.39 19.37 -10.50
N SER A 598 9.43 18.04 -10.65
CA SER A 598 8.59 17.31 -11.61
C SER A 598 7.13 17.20 -11.13
N ARG A 599 6.90 16.98 -9.84
CA ARG A 599 5.55 16.84 -9.24
C ARG A 599 4.74 18.14 -9.27
N GLU A 600 5.40 19.28 -9.17
CA GLU A 600 4.74 20.59 -9.22
C GLU A 600 4.12 20.93 -10.60
N LYS A 601 4.43 20.15 -11.63
CA LYS A 601 3.92 20.37 -12.98
C LYS A 601 2.57 19.65 -13.19
N THR A 602 1.47 20.34 -12.90
CA THR A 602 0.11 19.83 -13.11
C THR A 602 -0.46 20.14 -14.48
N ARG A 603 0.16 21.06 -15.24
CA ARG A 603 -0.28 21.46 -16.58
C ARG A 603 0.68 20.95 -17.64
N VAL A 604 0.17 20.07 -18.51
CA VAL A 604 0.96 19.43 -19.58
C VAL A 604 0.55 19.90 -20.97
N SER A 605 1.53 20.08 -21.86
CA SER A 605 1.28 20.40 -23.26
C SER A 605 0.69 19.19 -23.99
N LEU A 606 -0.32 19.41 -24.86
CA LEU A 606 -0.88 18.41 -25.77
C LEU A 606 -0.26 18.52 -27.18
N LYS A 607 0.85 19.23 -27.33
CA LYS A 607 1.63 19.32 -28.56
C LYS A 607 2.78 18.33 -28.51
N LEU A 608 2.76 17.32 -29.38
CA LEU A 608 3.74 16.22 -29.38
C LEU A 608 5.19 16.72 -29.51
N SER A 609 5.43 17.68 -30.43
CA SER A 609 6.77 18.25 -30.62
C SER A 609 7.31 18.97 -29.38
N THR A 610 6.44 19.60 -28.58
CA THR A 610 6.80 20.19 -27.28
C THR A 610 7.12 19.09 -26.25
N ARG A 611 6.26 18.06 -26.15
CA ARG A 611 6.43 16.96 -25.21
C ARG A 611 7.70 16.15 -25.47
N ILE A 612 8.08 15.95 -26.74
CA ILE A 612 9.37 15.31 -27.12
C ILE A 612 10.56 16.11 -26.56
N LYS A 613 10.51 17.44 -26.68
CA LYS A 613 11.57 18.31 -26.14
C LYS A 613 11.63 18.27 -24.61
N GLU A 614 10.47 18.31 -23.96
CA GLU A 614 10.35 18.21 -22.50
C GLU A 614 10.85 16.86 -21.99
N LYS A 615 10.46 15.74 -22.64
CA LYS A 615 10.95 14.39 -22.31
C LYS A 615 12.45 14.31 -22.44
N LYS A 616 13.01 14.75 -23.58
CA LYS A 616 14.45 14.72 -23.79
C LYS A 616 15.20 15.52 -22.72
N LYS A 617 14.70 16.71 -22.38
CA LYS A 617 15.31 17.52 -21.31
C LYS A 617 15.26 16.78 -19.97
N ALA A 618 14.13 16.19 -19.62
CA ALA A 618 13.97 15.43 -18.38
C ALA A 618 14.88 14.19 -18.31
N GLU A 619 15.05 13.50 -19.44
CA GLU A 619 15.99 12.37 -19.59
C GLU A 619 17.45 12.86 -19.45
N ASP A 620 17.83 13.97 -20.10
CA ASP A 620 19.17 14.56 -20.00
C ASP A 620 19.46 14.99 -18.55
N ASP A 621 18.52 15.65 -17.87
CA ASP A 621 18.64 16.10 -16.48
C ASP A 621 18.80 14.87 -15.54
N ARG A 622 17.95 13.82 -15.70
CA ARG A 622 18.05 12.57 -14.94
C ARG A 622 19.39 11.86 -15.20
N LEU A 623 19.76 11.72 -16.46
CA LEU A 623 21.01 11.07 -16.86
C LEU A 623 22.24 11.77 -16.28
N ALA A 624 22.19 13.10 -16.17
CA ALA A 624 23.26 13.87 -15.55
C ALA A 624 23.40 13.54 -14.05
N ILE A 625 22.30 13.38 -13.32
CA ILE A 625 22.29 12.98 -11.90
C ILE A 625 22.86 11.56 -11.76
N GLU A 626 22.34 10.60 -12.54
CA GLU A 626 22.79 9.20 -12.51
C GLU A 626 24.29 9.06 -12.84
N ASN A 627 24.75 9.76 -13.88
CA ASN A 627 26.16 9.70 -14.27
C ASN A 627 27.10 10.36 -13.25
N ARG A 628 26.64 11.33 -12.45
CA ARG A 628 27.42 11.85 -11.31
C ARG A 628 27.61 10.75 -10.26
N LEU A 629 26.55 10.00 -9.94
CA LEU A 629 26.64 8.86 -9.02
C LEU A 629 27.61 7.79 -9.54
N LEU A 630 27.42 7.36 -10.79
CA LEU A 630 28.27 6.33 -11.42
C LEU A 630 29.74 6.73 -11.41
N LYS A 631 30.03 7.98 -11.81
CA LYS A 631 31.39 8.53 -11.79
C LYS A 631 31.98 8.57 -10.38
N ALA A 632 31.19 8.99 -9.38
CA ALA A 632 31.65 9.05 -7.99
C ALA A 632 31.95 7.66 -7.42
N LYS A 633 31.24 6.61 -7.91
CA LYS A 633 31.49 5.21 -7.59
C LYS A 633 32.60 4.55 -8.44
N GLY A 634 33.22 5.28 -9.36
CA GLY A 634 34.24 4.75 -10.27
C GLY A 634 33.68 3.82 -11.35
N LEU A 635 32.37 3.89 -11.61
CA LEU A 635 31.68 3.14 -12.64
C LEU A 635 31.63 3.92 -13.96
N LYS A 636 31.40 3.23 -15.06
CA LYS A 636 31.28 3.87 -16.37
C LYS A 636 29.96 4.62 -16.48
N PRO A 637 29.98 5.88 -16.98
CA PRO A 637 28.76 6.59 -17.32
C PRO A 637 27.95 5.84 -18.37
N VAL A 638 26.62 5.95 -18.30
CA VAL A 638 25.69 5.42 -19.30
C VAL A 638 25.27 6.52 -20.27
N THR A 639 24.83 6.14 -21.45
CA THR A 639 24.46 7.09 -22.53
C THR A 639 22.95 7.25 -22.68
N SER A 640 22.17 6.35 -22.11
CA SER A 640 20.73 6.37 -22.11
C SER A 640 20.18 6.03 -20.72
N VAL A 641 18.98 6.53 -20.40
CA VAL A 641 18.24 6.13 -19.22
C VAL A 641 17.81 4.66 -19.32
N ASP A 642 17.58 4.16 -20.54
CA ASP A 642 17.20 2.75 -20.77
C ASP A 642 18.30 1.77 -20.33
N ASP A 643 19.58 2.16 -20.46
CA ASP A 643 20.71 1.37 -19.99
C ASP A 643 20.68 1.13 -18.47
N LEU A 644 19.97 2.00 -17.70
CA LEU A 644 19.81 1.87 -16.25
C LEU A 644 18.68 0.89 -15.87
N ASP A 645 17.71 0.71 -16.75
CA ASP A 645 16.52 -0.11 -16.47
C ASP A 645 16.75 -1.61 -16.79
N GLU A 646 17.71 -1.93 -17.68
CA GLU A 646 18.12 -3.33 -17.93
C GLU A 646 18.71 -3.99 -16.68
N ASP A 647 19.40 -3.26 -15.82
CA ASP A 647 19.89 -3.75 -14.53
C ASP A 647 18.76 -3.91 -13.46
N LYS A 648 17.59 -3.31 -13.67
CA LYS A 648 16.46 -3.35 -12.71
C LYS A 648 15.57 -4.57 -12.84
N ASP A 649 15.47 -5.19 -14.00
CA ASP A 649 14.70 -6.44 -14.18
C ASP A 649 15.29 -7.59 -13.33
N ASP A 650 16.59 -7.58 -13.09
CA ASP A 650 17.27 -8.45 -12.13
C ASP A 650 17.01 -8.04 -10.66
N ALA A 651 16.73 -6.76 -10.39
CA ALA A 651 16.49 -6.24 -9.04
C ALA A 651 15.05 -6.49 -8.55
N GLN A 652 14.05 -6.55 -9.44
CA GLN A 652 12.66 -6.84 -9.07
C GLN A 652 12.42 -8.29 -8.63
N GLN A 653 13.33 -9.20 -8.93
CA GLN A 653 13.31 -10.56 -8.37
C GLN A 653 13.98 -10.68 -6.99
N ARG A 654 14.58 -9.59 -6.49
CA ARG A 654 15.26 -9.58 -5.19
C ARG A 654 14.34 -9.04 -4.09
N THR A 655 13.59 -9.93 -3.46
CA THR A 655 12.80 -9.65 -2.25
C THR A 655 13.66 -9.45 -0.99
N LYS A 656 14.98 -9.30 -1.13
CA LYS A 656 15.90 -9.07 0.00
C LYS A 656 16.74 -7.82 -0.25
N PRO A 657 16.91 -6.94 0.75
CA PRO A 657 17.85 -5.83 0.67
C PRO A 657 19.23 -6.39 0.29
N THR A 658 19.81 -5.82 -0.75
CA THR A 658 21.14 -6.24 -1.20
C THR A 658 22.20 -5.64 -0.27
N LYS A 659 23.41 -6.23 -0.26
CA LYS A 659 24.61 -5.67 0.42
C LYS A 659 24.96 -4.22 -0.02
N GLN A 660 24.20 -3.67 -0.97
CA GLN A 660 24.40 -2.33 -1.57
C GLN A 660 23.35 -1.30 -1.13
N ASP A 661 22.45 -1.62 -0.20
CA ASP A 661 21.52 -0.64 0.38
C ASP A 661 22.32 0.39 1.20
N ALA A 662 22.46 1.60 0.64
CA ALA A 662 23.32 2.66 1.17
C ALA A 662 22.87 3.10 2.57
N GLU A 663 21.57 3.24 2.78
CA GLU A 663 21.01 3.62 4.09
C GLU A 663 21.26 2.52 5.14
N LEU A 664 21.07 1.26 4.76
CA LEU A 664 21.33 0.13 5.65
C LEU A 664 22.82 0.03 6.01
N VAL A 665 23.71 0.22 5.02
CA VAL A 665 25.16 0.24 5.25
C VAL A 665 25.55 1.41 6.16
N GLU A 666 24.99 2.61 5.93
CA GLU A 666 25.26 3.75 6.78
C GLU A 666 24.69 3.58 8.20
N SER A 667 23.52 2.97 8.34
CA SER A 667 22.99 2.60 9.65
C SER A 667 23.91 1.64 10.41
N GLY A 668 24.52 0.68 9.70
CA GLY A 668 25.58 -0.15 10.23
C GLY A 668 26.83 0.65 10.64
N ASN A 669 27.23 1.64 9.83
CA ASN A 669 28.35 2.55 10.15
C ASN A 669 28.10 3.36 11.42
N ILE A 670 26.89 3.92 11.56
CA ILE A 670 26.48 4.68 12.75
C ILE A 670 26.51 3.77 14.00
N LEU A 671 25.99 2.55 13.87
CA LEU A 671 25.99 1.58 14.98
C LEU A 671 27.42 1.20 15.39
N VAL A 672 28.33 1.00 14.43
CA VAL A 672 29.77 0.74 14.72
C VAL A 672 30.45 1.94 15.36
N ASP A 673 30.13 3.16 14.96
CA ASP A 673 30.63 4.38 15.61
C ASP A 673 30.16 4.42 17.08
N PHE A 674 28.89 4.12 17.34
CA PHE A 674 28.36 4.04 18.70
C PHE A 674 29.07 2.97 19.54
N ILE A 675 29.28 1.77 18.99
CA ILE A 675 30.03 0.68 19.67
C ILE A 675 31.44 1.16 20.04
N THR A 676 32.11 1.82 19.13
CA THR A 676 33.48 2.30 19.30
C THR A 676 33.57 3.42 20.35
N LEU A 677 32.64 4.37 20.33
CA LEU A 677 32.56 5.46 21.31
C LEU A 677 32.30 4.93 22.73
N ARG A 678 31.37 3.98 22.85
CA ARG A 678 31.05 3.32 24.13
C ARG A 678 32.24 2.52 24.70
N GLY A 679 32.97 1.83 23.83
CA GLY A 679 34.18 1.09 24.20
C GLY A 679 35.29 1.99 24.74
N LYS A 680 35.53 3.16 24.14
CA LYS A 680 36.50 4.16 24.60
C LYS A 680 36.16 4.72 25.98
N LYS A 681 34.87 5.02 26.24
CA LYS A 681 34.42 5.54 27.55
C LYS A 681 34.59 4.49 28.67
N ASN A 682 34.30 3.23 28.36
CA ASN A 682 34.49 2.12 29.33
C ASN A 682 35.96 1.73 29.54
N GLY A 683 36.82 1.95 28.55
CA GLY A 683 38.27 1.70 28.66
C GLY A 683 39.06 2.81 29.39
N SER A 684 38.53 4.04 29.43
CA SER A 684 39.15 5.16 30.17
C SER A 684 38.67 5.30 31.61
N GLY A 685 37.73 4.49 32.06
CA GLY A 685 37.14 4.50 33.40
C GLY A 685 37.09 3.10 33.99
N ALA A 686 38.22 2.56 34.41
CA ALA A 686 38.23 1.44 35.37
C ALA A 686 37.68 1.95 36.70
N LEU A 687 36.37 1.93 36.88
CA LEU A 687 35.73 2.12 38.18
C LEU A 687 34.76 0.97 38.45
N ARG A 688 35.17 0.18 39.42
CA ARG A 688 34.46 -0.90 40.07
C ARG A 688 32.99 -0.57 40.29
N ILE A 689 32.12 -1.37 39.74
CA ILE A 689 30.73 -1.46 40.21
C ILE A 689 30.77 -2.36 41.42
N GLY A 690 30.73 -1.74 42.61
CA GLY A 690 30.46 -2.43 43.87
C GLY A 690 29.01 -2.94 43.81
N ILE A 691 28.89 -4.25 44.02
CA ILE A 691 27.62 -4.92 44.31
C ILE A 691 27.17 -4.43 45.71
N GLN A 692 26.00 -3.80 45.78
CA GLN A 692 25.14 -3.84 46.98
C GLN A 692 23.71 -4.06 46.52
#